data_c8f7b2ed605efb6b75176bdf47ed9953
#
_entry.id   c8f7b2ed605efb6b75176bdf47ed9953
#
_cell.length_a   1.000
_cell.length_b   1.000
_cell.length_c   1.000
_cell.angle_alpha   90.00
_cell.angle_beta   90.00
_cell.angle_gamma   90.00
#
_symmetry.space_group_name_H-M   'P 1'
#
loop_
_entity.id
_entity.type
_entity.pdbx_description
1 polymer ?
#
loop_
_entity_poly.entity_id
_entity_poly.type
_entity_poly.pdbx_seq_one_letter_code
_entity_poly.pdbx_strand_id
1 'polypeptide(L)'
;MRTISIILPFFKYKHYFKECLQNLAQSTFKDFELIVVIDHPTEDIDDLLEEYNSIFDMRIYTLPEGVTGVAACRNVGIQQAKGAYLYFLDSDDYVLEDTLQNMIKAMDHDVDMVNGVLNHTWNNKANYLHKVENKEVDEEDQEEREQRRLNKLSDFVSFASYEKDEQQAQAIFYTMDNRRGIRTFTVLGNLYNRDFVVRNNFKFNENFRYYSDMTFMCPLLEKLNTFLRVEDAVYVKRKHNDPINEPALSQEENDNRFNERCDAVEYTRTLLKEEGVVRFCLDRKIVSYFVSKMSKRIRRSQDDLWRTDYFERIAKTIDGIRPEVMNRYKRNSKKMVACLQNRDLKGVQSCVRRKLGIKKFFRVFKNKNVLFKLAYYHIYSKKPIQDNVILFETFMAKNYSDSPKYIYEYIAKNYPGKYKCVWALNDGHEVPYGAEVVKRFSFKYAYYLAVSKYFVFNVRQPLWYRKREGQVFVETWHGTPLKRLVFDQEEVTSASPKYKQQFYRQRQEWDYLVSANPFSTKTFRSCFMYEGKMLEYGYPRNDILYWPNKDEIAKDLRKKLGIPEDKKTILYAPTWRDDEHYGKGEYKFTLALDLKLMMEKLSDEYVVLLRTHHYIADNIDTTGLEGFVYNLSKYDDISEIYLISDICITDYSSVFFDFANLKRPVLFYTYDIEKYKNQLRGFYIDMNTEVPGPLLYTSEEVVDAILNIDQINEEYKERYEEFYKRFCCYDDGNASKHIAEEVFK
;
A
#
# COMPACT_ATOMS: atom_id res chain seq x y z
N MET A 1 -41.02 -19.19 -2.56
CA MET A 1 -40.38 -18.37 -1.51
C MET A 1 -38.89 -18.60 -1.67
N ARG A 2 -38.09 -17.56 -1.73
CA ARG A 2 -36.61 -17.72 -1.88
C ARG A 2 -36.02 -18.30 -0.61
N THR A 3 -34.92 -19.05 -0.76
CA THR A 3 -34.27 -19.71 0.39
C THR A 3 -33.49 -18.72 1.25
N ILE A 4 -32.70 -17.80 0.62
CA ILE A 4 -31.90 -16.82 1.34
C ILE A 4 -32.39 -15.40 1.05
N SER A 5 -32.47 -14.54 2.07
CA SER A 5 -32.53 -13.08 1.92
C SER A 5 -31.13 -12.51 2.17
N ILE A 6 -30.50 -11.97 1.12
CA ILE A 6 -29.23 -11.24 1.20
C ILE A 6 -29.56 -9.79 1.49
N ILE A 7 -29.07 -9.27 2.61
CA ILE A 7 -29.26 -7.89 3.05
C ILE A 7 -27.99 -7.11 2.71
N LEU A 8 -28.11 -6.12 1.81
CA LEU A 8 -27.01 -5.37 1.22
C LEU A 8 -27.20 -3.86 1.47
N PRO A 9 -26.61 -3.31 2.55
CA PRO A 9 -26.58 -1.88 2.79
C PRO A 9 -25.73 -1.14 1.76
N PHE A 10 -26.19 0.01 1.24
CA PHE A 10 -25.39 0.89 0.37
C PHE A 10 -25.40 2.34 0.87
N PHE A 11 -24.19 2.99 0.85
CA PHE A 11 -24.01 4.39 1.21
C PHE A 11 -23.07 5.13 0.26
N LYS A 12 -21.88 4.58 -0.03
CA LYS A 12 -20.80 5.23 -0.81
C LYS A 12 -20.07 4.22 -1.69
N TYR A 13 -19.31 4.78 -2.67
CA TYR A 13 -18.35 4.06 -3.50
C TYR A 13 -19.03 3.11 -4.50
N LYS A 14 -19.68 3.72 -5.49
CA LYS A 14 -20.39 3.05 -6.59
C LYS A 14 -19.54 1.94 -7.26
N HIS A 15 -18.24 2.16 -7.44
CA HIS A 15 -17.35 1.18 -8.07
C HIS A 15 -17.20 -0.11 -7.24
N TYR A 16 -17.10 -0.03 -5.90
CA TYR A 16 -17.10 -1.24 -5.05
C TYR A 16 -18.47 -1.94 -5.05
N PHE A 17 -19.54 -1.17 -5.05
CA PHE A 17 -20.90 -1.72 -5.14
C PHE A 17 -21.11 -2.47 -6.44
N LYS A 18 -20.68 -1.91 -7.59
CA LYS A 18 -20.70 -2.60 -8.89
C LYS A 18 -19.96 -3.92 -8.84
N GLU A 19 -18.74 -3.93 -8.29
CA GLU A 19 -17.95 -5.15 -8.15
C GLU A 19 -18.60 -6.16 -7.23
N CYS A 20 -19.24 -5.73 -6.12
CA CYS A 20 -20.01 -6.60 -5.23
C CYS A 20 -21.17 -7.29 -5.98
N LEU A 21 -21.96 -6.55 -6.76
CA LEU A 21 -23.06 -7.10 -7.56
C LEU A 21 -22.55 -8.05 -8.65
N GLN A 22 -21.48 -7.71 -9.37
CA GLN A 22 -20.82 -8.58 -10.35
C GLN A 22 -20.37 -9.91 -9.72
N ASN A 23 -19.77 -9.87 -8.55
CA ASN A 23 -19.34 -11.05 -7.83
C ASN A 23 -20.53 -11.92 -7.35
N LEU A 24 -21.60 -11.29 -6.88
CA LEU A 24 -22.80 -11.99 -6.46
C LEU A 24 -23.51 -12.66 -7.65
N ALA A 25 -23.49 -12.03 -8.83
CA ALA A 25 -24.01 -12.61 -10.08
C ALA A 25 -23.29 -13.90 -10.50
N GLN A 26 -22.02 -14.08 -10.09
CA GLN A 26 -21.25 -15.29 -10.34
C GLN A 26 -21.52 -16.43 -9.33
N SER A 27 -22.29 -16.18 -8.26
CA SER A 27 -22.63 -17.22 -7.27
C SER A 27 -23.26 -18.45 -7.93
N THR A 28 -22.82 -19.65 -7.53
CA THR A 28 -23.41 -20.92 -7.98
C THR A 28 -24.80 -21.14 -7.40
N PHE A 29 -25.07 -20.60 -6.23
CA PHE A 29 -26.41 -20.62 -5.63
C PHE A 29 -27.25 -19.44 -6.11
N LYS A 30 -28.44 -19.70 -6.66
CA LYS A 30 -29.32 -18.69 -7.28
C LYS A 30 -30.64 -18.47 -6.57
N ASP A 31 -31.02 -19.34 -5.61
CA ASP A 31 -32.30 -19.23 -4.91
C ASP A 31 -32.27 -18.26 -3.73
N PHE A 32 -31.96 -16.99 -4.04
CA PHE A 32 -31.99 -15.90 -3.07
C PHE A 32 -32.75 -14.68 -3.59
N GLU A 33 -33.24 -13.87 -2.67
CA GLU A 33 -33.65 -12.49 -2.92
C GLU A 33 -32.56 -11.52 -2.45
N LEU A 34 -32.42 -10.42 -3.17
CA LEU A 34 -31.45 -9.35 -2.81
C LEU A 34 -32.22 -8.13 -2.29
N ILE A 35 -32.00 -7.77 -1.03
CA ILE A 35 -32.61 -6.60 -0.38
C ILE A 35 -31.53 -5.51 -0.28
N VAL A 36 -31.56 -4.57 -1.21
CA VAL A 36 -30.70 -3.39 -1.20
C VAL A 36 -31.34 -2.31 -0.33
N VAL A 37 -30.62 -1.85 0.70
CA VAL A 37 -31.10 -0.76 1.55
C VAL A 37 -30.14 0.43 1.43
N ILE A 38 -30.65 1.54 0.90
CA ILE A 38 -29.91 2.73 0.54
C ILE A 38 -29.93 3.73 1.70
N ASP A 39 -28.73 4.15 2.15
CA ASP A 39 -28.52 5.14 3.22
C ASP A 39 -28.07 6.49 2.62
N HIS A 40 -29.01 7.26 2.04
CA HIS A 40 -28.74 8.62 1.50
C HIS A 40 -27.43 8.74 0.72
N PRO A 41 -27.30 8.10 -0.44
CA PRO A 41 -26.05 8.00 -1.17
C PRO A 41 -25.58 9.36 -1.69
N THR A 42 -24.28 9.53 -1.78
CA THR A 42 -23.65 10.71 -2.38
C THR A 42 -23.42 10.57 -3.90
N GLU A 43 -23.67 9.38 -4.43
CA GLU A 43 -23.45 9.01 -5.84
C GLU A 43 -24.75 8.43 -6.40
N ASP A 44 -25.04 8.76 -7.65
CA ASP A 44 -26.15 8.14 -8.38
C ASP A 44 -25.80 6.70 -8.76
N ILE A 45 -26.69 5.76 -8.40
CA ILE A 45 -26.55 4.32 -8.66
C ILE A 45 -27.73 3.73 -9.41
N ASP A 46 -28.65 4.55 -9.91
CA ASP A 46 -29.87 4.06 -10.55
C ASP A 46 -29.57 3.19 -11.77
N ASP A 47 -28.54 3.52 -12.56
CA ASP A 47 -28.03 2.72 -13.66
C ASP A 47 -27.61 1.30 -13.25
N LEU A 48 -26.95 1.15 -12.12
CA LEU A 48 -26.59 -0.15 -11.57
C LEU A 48 -27.78 -0.92 -11.05
N LEU A 49 -28.70 -0.24 -10.39
CA LEU A 49 -29.92 -0.88 -9.89
C LEU A 49 -30.79 -1.39 -11.03
N GLU A 50 -30.91 -0.65 -12.13
CA GLU A 50 -31.64 -1.08 -13.33
C GLU A 50 -30.94 -2.27 -14.01
N GLU A 51 -29.61 -2.21 -14.20
CA GLU A 51 -28.81 -3.28 -14.80
C GLU A 51 -29.03 -4.61 -14.05
N TYR A 52 -28.88 -4.58 -12.72
CA TYR A 52 -28.90 -5.80 -11.90
C TYR A 52 -30.29 -6.24 -11.47
N ASN A 53 -31.32 -5.42 -11.58
CA ASN A 53 -32.70 -5.83 -11.35
C ASN A 53 -33.19 -6.88 -12.35
N SER A 54 -32.58 -6.93 -13.54
CA SER A 54 -32.84 -8.00 -14.53
C SER A 54 -32.19 -9.34 -14.16
N ILE A 55 -31.18 -9.33 -13.30
CA ILE A 55 -30.37 -10.50 -12.91
C ILE A 55 -30.84 -11.10 -11.57
N PHE A 56 -31.26 -10.25 -10.63
CA PHE A 56 -31.63 -10.65 -9.29
C PHE A 56 -33.14 -10.44 -9.00
N ASP A 57 -33.71 -11.28 -8.15
CA ASP A 57 -34.96 -10.95 -7.44
C ASP A 57 -34.64 -9.86 -6.41
N MET A 58 -34.60 -8.59 -6.88
CA MET A 58 -34.12 -7.46 -6.10
C MET A 58 -35.26 -6.59 -5.58
N ARG A 59 -35.15 -6.20 -4.32
CA ARG A 59 -36.00 -5.20 -3.69
C ARG A 59 -35.17 -4.09 -3.10
N ILE A 60 -35.58 -2.86 -3.39
CA ILE A 60 -34.85 -1.65 -3.04
C ILE A 60 -35.63 -0.87 -2.01
N TYR A 61 -34.98 -0.46 -0.94
CA TYR A 61 -35.52 0.38 0.12
C TYR A 61 -34.56 1.54 0.40
N THR A 62 -35.11 2.73 0.61
CA THR A 62 -34.32 3.90 1.03
C THR A 62 -34.69 4.22 2.48
N LEU A 63 -33.68 4.54 3.30
CA LEU A 63 -33.92 4.94 4.68
C LEU A 63 -34.71 6.26 4.72
N PRO A 64 -35.63 6.44 5.70
CA PRO A 64 -36.34 7.71 5.90
C PRO A 64 -35.35 8.84 6.22
N GLU A 65 -35.77 10.08 5.90
CA GLU A 65 -34.96 11.28 6.23
C GLU A 65 -34.67 11.34 7.75
N GLY A 66 -33.40 11.61 8.08
CA GLY A 66 -32.91 11.65 9.46
C GLY A 66 -32.53 10.29 10.07
N VAL A 67 -32.79 9.17 9.39
CA VAL A 67 -32.34 7.83 9.79
C VAL A 67 -31.13 7.44 8.95
N THR A 68 -30.01 7.10 9.57
CA THR A 68 -28.77 6.77 8.85
C THR A 68 -28.03 5.61 9.50
N GLY A 69 -27.14 4.99 8.74
CA GLY A 69 -26.17 4.00 9.24
C GLY A 69 -26.51 2.55 8.91
N VAL A 70 -25.45 1.75 8.84
CA VAL A 70 -25.54 0.32 8.47
C VAL A 70 -26.45 -0.48 9.38
N ALA A 71 -26.60 -0.09 10.64
CA ALA A 71 -27.50 -0.72 11.61
C ALA A 71 -28.99 -0.59 11.18
N ALA A 72 -29.41 0.63 10.81
CA ALA A 72 -30.76 0.90 10.32
C ALA A 72 -31.02 0.13 9.01
N CYS A 73 -30.09 0.17 8.07
CA CYS A 73 -30.19 -0.60 6.82
C CYS A 73 -30.40 -2.10 7.08
N ARG A 74 -29.63 -2.68 7.98
CA ARG A 74 -29.74 -4.10 8.31
C ARG A 74 -31.06 -4.43 9.03
N ASN A 75 -31.53 -3.56 9.91
CA ASN A 75 -32.87 -3.73 10.57
C ASN A 75 -34.00 -3.69 9.56
N VAL A 76 -33.98 -2.74 8.61
CA VAL A 76 -34.96 -2.71 7.50
C VAL A 76 -34.89 -4.01 6.69
N GLY A 77 -33.65 -4.45 6.34
CA GLY A 77 -33.45 -5.70 5.62
C GLY A 77 -34.03 -6.93 6.34
N ILE A 78 -33.84 -7.05 7.66
CA ILE A 78 -34.45 -8.13 8.48
C ILE A 78 -35.98 -8.09 8.42
N GLN A 79 -36.56 -6.91 8.55
CA GLN A 79 -38.04 -6.75 8.51
C GLN A 79 -38.62 -7.12 7.15
N GLN A 80 -37.92 -6.82 6.07
CA GLN A 80 -38.37 -7.04 4.70
C GLN A 80 -38.04 -8.44 4.17
N ALA A 81 -37.19 -9.19 4.85
CA ALA A 81 -36.72 -10.51 4.44
C ALA A 81 -37.88 -11.52 4.41
N LYS A 82 -37.99 -12.29 3.32
CA LYS A 82 -38.95 -13.36 3.11
C LYS A 82 -38.34 -14.76 3.05
N GLY A 83 -36.99 -14.83 2.84
CA GLY A 83 -36.27 -16.08 2.81
C GLY A 83 -36.27 -16.80 4.15
N ALA A 84 -36.01 -18.10 4.13
CA ALA A 84 -35.89 -18.90 5.36
C ALA A 84 -34.63 -18.51 6.15
N TYR A 85 -33.59 -17.99 5.46
CA TYR A 85 -32.30 -17.64 6.02
C TYR A 85 -31.89 -16.21 5.68
N LEU A 86 -31.12 -15.58 6.57
CA LEU A 86 -30.57 -14.23 6.40
C LEU A 86 -29.05 -14.29 6.16
N TYR A 87 -28.58 -13.48 5.22
CA TYR A 87 -27.16 -13.28 4.96
C TYR A 87 -26.85 -11.78 4.85
N PHE A 88 -25.85 -11.29 5.60
CA PHE A 88 -25.42 -9.90 5.54
C PHE A 88 -24.19 -9.76 4.66
N LEU A 89 -24.27 -8.89 3.65
CA LEU A 89 -23.19 -8.58 2.72
C LEU A 89 -22.99 -7.08 2.70
N ASP A 90 -21.76 -6.60 3.02
CA ASP A 90 -21.42 -5.18 2.89
C ASP A 90 -21.12 -4.87 1.41
N SER A 91 -21.52 -3.68 0.92
CA SER A 91 -21.46 -3.29 -0.49
C SER A 91 -20.04 -3.09 -1.03
N ASP A 92 -19.04 -3.05 -0.15
CA ASP A 92 -17.62 -2.97 -0.50
C ASP A 92 -16.88 -4.33 -0.40
N ASP A 93 -17.60 -5.40 -0.03
CA ASP A 93 -17.08 -6.75 0.15
C ASP A 93 -17.52 -7.69 -0.98
N TYR A 94 -17.07 -8.93 -0.96
CA TYR A 94 -17.53 -9.98 -1.87
C TYR A 94 -17.44 -11.39 -1.27
N VAL A 95 -18.09 -12.34 -1.92
CA VAL A 95 -18.09 -13.77 -1.56
C VAL A 95 -17.52 -14.59 -2.72
N LEU A 96 -16.90 -15.73 -2.42
CA LEU A 96 -16.53 -16.69 -3.47
C LEU A 96 -17.77 -17.39 -4.01
N GLU A 97 -17.68 -17.90 -5.23
CA GLU A 97 -18.83 -18.38 -6.01
C GLU A 97 -19.65 -19.45 -5.30
N ASP A 98 -19.00 -20.40 -4.62
CA ASP A 98 -19.65 -21.52 -3.93
C ASP A 98 -20.02 -21.23 -2.46
N THR A 99 -19.75 -20.02 -1.95
CA THR A 99 -19.95 -19.69 -0.53
C THR A 99 -21.36 -19.94 -0.05
N LEU A 100 -22.36 -19.41 -0.74
CA LEU A 100 -23.77 -19.57 -0.35
C LEU A 100 -24.24 -21.02 -0.51
N GLN A 101 -23.81 -21.70 -1.58
CA GLN A 101 -24.14 -23.10 -1.82
C GLN A 101 -23.59 -24.01 -0.71
N ASN A 102 -22.35 -23.76 -0.28
CA ASN A 102 -21.72 -24.56 0.77
C ASN A 102 -22.36 -24.32 2.14
N MET A 103 -22.78 -23.07 2.43
CA MET A 103 -23.52 -22.75 3.65
C MET A 103 -24.91 -23.41 3.69
N ILE A 104 -25.65 -23.38 2.60
CA ILE A 104 -26.99 -23.97 2.52
C ILE A 104 -26.94 -25.49 2.67
N LYS A 105 -25.94 -26.15 2.10
CA LYS A 105 -25.77 -27.61 2.29
C LYS A 105 -25.59 -28.01 3.76
N ALA A 106 -25.02 -27.14 4.57
CA ALA A 106 -24.83 -27.36 6.00
C ALA A 106 -26.02 -26.91 6.85
N MET A 107 -26.93 -26.10 6.28
CA MET A 107 -28.06 -25.53 6.99
C MET A 107 -29.24 -26.52 7.01
N ASP A 108 -29.60 -26.99 8.18
CA ASP A 108 -30.83 -27.77 8.43
C ASP A 108 -31.79 -26.94 9.28
N HIS A 109 -33.07 -27.37 9.38
CA HIS A 109 -34.13 -26.65 10.11
C HIS A 109 -33.80 -26.42 11.59
N ASP A 110 -32.98 -27.26 12.19
CA ASP A 110 -32.58 -27.18 13.60
C ASP A 110 -31.30 -26.38 13.84
N VAL A 111 -30.66 -25.84 12.78
CA VAL A 111 -29.46 -25.04 12.91
C VAL A 111 -29.79 -23.55 13.03
N ASP A 112 -29.35 -22.92 14.12
CA ASP A 112 -29.57 -21.49 14.36
C ASP A 112 -28.64 -20.61 13.49
N MET A 113 -27.38 -21.05 13.33
CA MET A 113 -26.36 -20.30 12.59
C MET A 113 -25.29 -21.20 11.97
N VAL A 114 -24.99 -20.96 10.69
CA VAL A 114 -23.83 -21.52 9.99
C VAL A 114 -22.78 -20.41 9.78
N ASN A 115 -21.53 -20.70 10.12
CA ASN A 115 -20.42 -19.76 10.00
C ASN A 115 -19.42 -20.20 8.91
N GLY A 116 -19.08 -19.30 8.01
CA GLY A 116 -18.02 -19.46 7.02
C GLY A 116 -16.70 -18.83 7.43
N VAL A 117 -15.73 -18.87 6.53
CA VAL A 117 -14.42 -18.27 6.71
C VAL A 117 -14.47 -16.78 6.34
N LEU A 118 -14.01 -15.91 7.24
CA LEU A 118 -13.85 -14.48 6.97
C LEU A 118 -12.39 -14.16 6.62
N ASN A 119 -12.12 -13.93 5.35
CA ASN A 119 -10.82 -13.48 4.87
C ASN A 119 -10.77 -11.94 4.74
N HIS A 120 -9.57 -11.40 4.64
CA HIS A 120 -9.36 -9.96 4.44
C HIS A 120 -8.41 -9.73 3.29
N THR A 121 -8.82 -8.82 2.40
CA THR A 121 -8.01 -8.38 1.28
C THR A 121 -8.06 -6.86 1.14
N TRP A 122 -7.22 -6.32 0.27
CA TRP A 122 -7.31 -4.96 -0.30
C TRP A 122 -7.31 -5.01 -1.82
N ASN A 123 -7.48 -6.21 -2.39
CA ASN A 123 -7.51 -6.46 -3.82
C ASN A 123 -8.95 -6.72 -4.26
N ASN A 124 -9.23 -6.53 -5.54
CA ASN A 124 -10.41 -7.06 -6.21
C ASN A 124 -10.39 -8.61 -6.22
N LYS A 125 -11.50 -9.24 -6.65
CA LYS A 125 -11.65 -10.70 -6.64
C LYS A 125 -10.58 -11.38 -7.51
N ALA A 126 -10.33 -10.89 -8.72
CA ALA A 126 -9.36 -11.49 -9.64
C ALA A 126 -7.94 -11.51 -9.04
N ASN A 127 -7.49 -10.37 -8.53
CA ASN A 127 -6.18 -10.26 -7.88
C ASN A 127 -6.11 -11.05 -6.56
N TYR A 128 -7.22 -11.19 -5.85
CA TYR A 128 -7.27 -12.01 -4.64
C TYR A 128 -7.11 -13.49 -4.98
N LEU A 129 -7.85 -14.00 -5.97
CA LEU A 129 -7.77 -15.40 -6.42
C LEU A 129 -6.38 -15.72 -6.95
N HIS A 130 -5.82 -14.87 -7.84
CA HIS A 130 -4.45 -15.02 -8.33
C HIS A 130 -3.42 -15.12 -7.21
N LYS A 131 -3.56 -14.35 -6.12
CA LYS A 131 -2.68 -14.43 -4.95
C LYS A 131 -2.91 -15.68 -4.10
N VAL A 132 -4.10 -16.24 -4.11
CA VAL A 132 -4.41 -17.49 -3.40
C VAL A 132 -3.84 -18.68 -4.17
N GLU A 133 -4.01 -18.71 -5.49
CA GLU A 133 -3.52 -19.76 -6.40
C GLU A 133 -1.99 -19.83 -6.45
N ASN A 134 -1.32 -18.66 -6.50
CA ASN A 134 0.14 -18.57 -6.58
C ASN A 134 0.84 -18.54 -5.20
N LYS A 135 0.11 -18.77 -4.12
CA LYS A 135 0.75 -19.03 -2.84
C LYS A 135 1.23 -20.47 -2.84
N GLU A 136 2.50 -20.69 -3.10
CA GLU A 136 3.20 -21.87 -2.60
C GLU A 136 3.04 -21.86 -1.07
N VAL A 137 2.08 -22.61 -0.58
CA VAL A 137 1.90 -22.82 0.85
C VAL A 137 2.72 -24.06 1.17
N ASP A 138 3.83 -23.87 1.89
CA ASP A 138 4.47 -24.98 2.56
C ASP A 138 3.38 -25.75 3.34
N GLU A 139 3.08 -26.98 2.92
CA GLU A 139 2.07 -27.82 3.55
C GLU A 139 2.34 -27.95 5.05
N GLU A 140 3.61 -28.06 5.43
CA GLU A 140 4.09 -28.10 6.81
C GLU A 140 3.74 -26.82 7.61
N ASP A 141 3.81 -25.64 6.99
CA ASP A 141 3.41 -24.34 7.57
C ASP A 141 1.88 -24.23 7.73
N GLN A 142 1.10 -24.94 6.89
CA GLN A 142 -0.36 -24.96 6.94
C GLN A 142 -0.87 -25.85 8.08
N GLU A 143 -0.33 -27.06 8.21
CA GLU A 143 -0.64 -27.99 9.30
C GLU A 143 -0.26 -27.39 10.67
N GLU A 144 0.91 -26.77 10.78
CA GLU A 144 1.33 -26.12 12.03
C GLU A 144 0.42 -24.96 12.42
N ARG A 145 -0.07 -24.19 11.43
CA ARG A 145 -1.04 -23.09 11.66
C ARG A 145 -2.39 -23.61 12.10
N GLU A 146 -2.88 -24.68 11.48
CA GLU A 146 -4.15 -25.28 11.83
C GLU A 146 -4.07 -25.95 13.22
N GLN A 147 -3.02 -26.67 13.52
CA GLN A 147 -2.80 -27.25 14.86
C GLN A 147 -2.71 -26.16 15.94
N ARG A 148 -2.06 -25.04 15.66
CA ARG A 148 -2.07 -23.87 16.58
C ARG A 148 -3.45 -23.27 16.76
N ARG A 149 -4.30 -23.32 15.74
CA ARG A 149 -5.69 -22.85 15.79
C ARG A 149 -6.56 -23.79 16.63
N LEU A 150 -6.47 -25.09 16.39
CA LEU A 150 -7.17 -26.12 17.16
C LEU A 150 -6.78 -26.09 18.64
N ASN A 151 -5.50 -25.93 18.95
CA ASN A 151 -5.04 -25.76 20.33
C ASN A 151 -5.64 -24.52 21.01
N LYS A 152 -5.76 -23.40 20.29
CA LYS A 152 -6.40 -22.19 20.81
C LYS A 152 -7.91 -22.35 21.00
N LEU A 153 -8.57 -23.08 20.11
CA LEU A 153 -9.98 -23.41 20.24
C LEU A 153 -10.20 -24.32 21.46
N SER A 154 -9.41 -25.39 21.60
CA SER A 154 -9.45 -26.28 22.77
C SER A 154 -9.24 -25.54 24.09
N ASP A 155 -8.23 -24.63 24.13
CA ASP A 155 -8.01 -23.76 25.29
C ASP A 155 -9.20 -22.83 25.56
N PHE A 156 -9.93 -22.44 24.53
CA PHE A 156 -11.08 -21.56 24.64
C PHE A 156 -12.34 -22.33 25.08
N VAL A 157 -12.59 -23.49 24.50
CA VAL A 157 -13.73 -24.38 24.80
C VAL A 157 -13.60 -24.99 26.20
N SER A 158 -12.39 -25.26 26.68
CA SER A 158 -12.15 -25.75 28.08
C SER A 158 -12.71 -24.83 29.19
N PHE A 159 -13.29 -23.71 28.79
CA PHE A 159 -13.99 -22.74 29.62
C PHE A 159 -15.47 -23.09 29.84
N ALA A 160 -16.07 -23.80 28.89
CA ALA A 160 -17.49 -24.13 28.95
C ALA A 160 -17.74 -25.25 29.95
N SER A 161 -18.67 -25.03 30.87
CA SER A 161 -18.99 -26.01 31.92
C SER A 161 -20.03 -27.04 31.47
N TYR A 162 -20.74 -26.74 30.36
CA TYR A 162 -21.88 -27.50 29.81
C TYR A 162 -21.83 -27.54 28.29
N GLU A 163 -22.47 -28.54 27.68
CA GLU A 163 -22.54 -28.71 26.20
C GLU A 163 -23.06 -27.47 25.46
N LYS A 164 -24.06 -26.78 26.01
CA LYS A 164 -24.57 -25.53 25.47
C LYS A 164 -23.53 -24.41 25.48
N ASP A 165 -22.75 -24.32 26.56
CA ASP A 165 -21.67 -23.32 26.66
C ASP A 165 -20.51 -23.63 25.68
N GLU A 166 -20.32 -24.90 25.34
CA GLU A 166 -19.34 -25.32 24.35
C GLU A 166 -19.71 -24.81 22.95
N GLN A 167 -20.95 -24.99 22.52
CA GLN A 167 -21.47 -24.47 21.27
C GLN A 167 -21.35 -22.93 21.21
N GLN A 168 -21.71 -22.25 22.28
CA GLN A 168 -21.54 -20.80 22.39
C GLN A 168 -20.06 -20.42 22.34
N ALA A 169 -19.18 -21.14 23.02
CA ALA A 169 -17.75 -20.88 23.02
C ALA A 169 -17.13 -21.07 21.63
N GLN A 170 -17.52 -22.10 20.88
CA GLN A 170 -17.10 -22.31 19.49
C GLN A 170 -17.60 -21.19 18.59
N ALA A 171 -18.89 -20.84 18.65
CA ALA A 171 -19.46 -19.76 17.87
C ALA A 171 -18.78 -18.42 18.15
N ILE A 172 -18.51 -18.10 19.41
CA ILE A 172 -17.76 -16.90 19.79
C ILE A 172 -16.33 -16.95 19.23
N PHE A 173 -15.64 -18.08 19.33
CA PHE A 173 -14.28 -18.24 18.83
C PHE A 173 -14.21 -17.94 17.33
N TYR A 174 -15.08 -18.53 16.52
CA TYR A 174 -15.08 -18.39 15.08
C TYR A 174 -15.59 -17.02 14.61
N THR A 175 -16.62 -16.46 15.20
CA THR A 175 -17.12 -15.11 14.87
C THR A 175 -16.17 -14.01 15.32
N MET A 176 -15.30 -14.32 16.28
CA MET A 176 -14.25 -13.43 16.77
C MET A 176 -12.88 -13.74 16.20
N ASP A 177 -12.72 -14.87 15.49
CA ASP A 177 -11.40 -15.32 15.04
C ASP A 177 -10.77 -14.31 14.11
N ASN A 178 -9.54 -14.11 14.43
CA ASN A 178 -8.83 -13.03 13.87
C ASN A 178 -7.33 -13.21 13.98
N ARG A 179 -6.72 -13.51 12.86
CA ARG A 179 -5.28 -13.73 12.74
C ARG A 179 -4.40 -12.54 13.21
N ARG A 180 -4.96 -11.36 13.51
CA ARG A 180 -4.21 -10.14 13.82
C ARG A 180 -4.68 -9.34 15.04
N GLY A 181 -5.35 -9.93 16.00
CA GLY A 181 -5.66 -9.25 17.27
C GLY A 181 -7.13 -8.95 17.51
N ILE A 182 -7.43 -8.07 18.44
CA ILE A 182 -8.73 -7.83 19.03
C ILE A 182 -9.68 -7.25 18.01
N ARG A 183 -10.67 -8.03 17.60
CA ARG A 183 -11.79 -7.56 16.79
C ARG A 183 -13.06 -7.48 17.62
N THR A 184 -14.03 -6.76 17.08
CA THR A 184 -15.41 -6.79 17.49
C THR A 184 -16.07 -8.07 17.00
N PHE A 185 -17.18 -8.44 17.58
CA PHE A 185 -18.08 -9.43 16.98
C PHE A 185 -18.51 -8.94 15.60
N THR A 186 -18.67 -9.84 14.65
CA THR A 186 -19.09 -9.50 13.29
C THR A 186 -20.27 -10.36 12.85
N VAL A 187 -21.17 -9.75 12.12
CA VAL A 187 -22.32 -10.43 11.49
C VAL A 187 -21.97 -11.04 10.13
N LEU A 188 -20.83 -10.66 9.57
CA LEU A 188 -20.41 -11.04 8.22
C LEU A 188 -19.88 -12.48 8.17
N GLY A 189 -20.13 -13.14 7.03
CA GLY A 189 -19.69 -14.51 6.80
C GLY A 189 -20.51 -15.55 7.60
N ASN A 190 -21.72 -15.20 8.01
CA ASN A 190 -22.64 -16.09 8.70
C ASN A 190 -23.98 -16.16 7.97
N LEU A 191 -24.59 -17.35 7.94
CA LEU A 191 -25.95 -17.60 7.51
C LEU A 191 -26.79 -17.87 8.75
N TYR A 192 -27.89 -17.11 8.91
CA TYR A 192 -28.74 -17.16 10.10
C TYR A 192 -30.09 -17.74 9.77
N ASN A 193 -30.66 -18.60 10.64
CA ASN A 193 -32.05 -18.98 10.59
C ASN A 193 -32.91 -17.74 10.87
N ARG A 194 -33.76 -17.35 9.90
CA ARG A 194 -34.60 -16.13 10.01
C ARG A 194 -35.59 -16.22 11.17
N ASP A 195 -36.24 -17.36 11.35
CA ASP A 195 -37.22 -17.53 12.41
C ASP A 195 -36.59 -17.46 13.80
N PHE A 196 -35.35 -17.96 13.95
CA PHE A 196 -34.53 -17.77 15.16
C PHE A 196 -34.25 -16.29 15.43
N VAL A 197 -33.87 -15.52 14.41
CA VAL A 197 -33.63 -14.06 14.54
C VAL A 197 -34.90 -13.30 14.90
N VAL A 198 -36.00 -13.55 14.19
CA VAL A 198 -37.26 -12.79 14.32
C VAL A 198 -37.96 -13.09 15.64
N ARG A 199 -38.14 -14.37 16.00
CA ARG A 199 -38.81 -14.77 17.25
C ARG A 199 -38.11 -14.31 18.53
N ASN A 200 -36.77 -14.15 18.46
CA ASN A 200 -36.01 -13.62 19.56
C ASN A 200 -35.82 -12.09 19.52
N ASN A 201 -36.38 -11.42 18.51
CA ASN A 201 -36.34 -9.98 18.31
C ASN A 201 -34.91 -9.41 18.32
N PHE A 202 -33.95 -10.13 17.70
CA PHE A 202 -32.56 -9.63 17.58
C PHE A 202 -32.54 -8.45 16.60
N LYS A 203 -31.98 -7.33 17.05
CA LYS A 203 -31.88 -6.07 16.29
C LYS A 203 -30.51 -5.43 16.50
N PHE A 204 -30.09 -4.68 15.49
CA PHE A 204 -28.95 -3.78 15.63
C PHE A 204 -29.40 -2.51 16.39
N ASN A 205 -28.59 -2.02 17.31
CA ASN A 205 -28.86 -0.73 17.91
C ASN A 205 -28.37 0.39 16.97
N GLU A 206 -29.30 1.18 16.46
CA GLU A 206 -29.08 2.22 15.46
C GLU A 206 -28.30 3.44 15.99
N ASN A 207 -28.18 3.57 17.31
CA ASN A 207 -27.35 4.61 17.93
C ASN A 207 -25.85 4.34 17.80
N PHE A 208 -25.44 3.16 17.33
CA PHE A 208 -24.04 2.78 17.17
C PHE A 208 -23.64 2.65 15.69
N ARG A 209 -22.80 3.57 15.24
CA ARG A 209 -22.28 3.57 13.87
C ARG A 209 -21.22 2.49 13.63
N TYR A 210 -20.32 2.29 14.60
CA TYR A 210 -19.12 1.42 14.44
C TYR A 210 -19.23 0.07 15.11
N TYR A 211 -20.07 -0.08 16.13
CA TYR A 211 -20.14 -1.26 17.00
C TYR A 211 -21.52 -1.85 17.14
N SER A 212 -22.42 -1.55 16.22
CA SER A 212 -23.79 -2.12 16.18
C SER A 212 -23.79 -3.64 16.05
N ASP A 213 -22.81 -4.25 15.35
CA ASP A 213 -22.66 -5.70 15.26
C ASP A 213 -22.63 -6.38 16.65
N MET A 214 -22.00 -5.73 17.63
CA MET A 214 -21.90 -6.26 18.99
C MET A 214 -23.27 -6.38 19.65
N THR A 215 -24.16 -5.41 19.41
CA THR A 215 -25.50 -5.35 20.00
C THR A 215 -26.44 -6.40 19.42
N PHE A 216 -26.19 -6.85 18.20
CA PHE A 216 -26.91 -7.94 17.55
C PHE A 216 -26.31 -9.31 17.90
N MET A 217 -24.98 -9.46 17.70
CA MET A 217 -24.30 -10.74 17.84
C MET A 217 -24.25 -11.27 19.29
N CYS A 218 -24.01 -10.40 20.26
CA CYS A 218 -23.85 -10.88 21.64
C CYS A 218 -25.15 -11.48 22.20
N PRO A 219 -26.33 -10.83 22.08
CA PRO A 219 -27.60 -11.45 22.49
C PRO A 219 -27.96 -12.69 21.69
N LEU A 220 -27.63 -12.72 20.38
CA LEU A 220 -27.83 -13.90 19.54
C LEU A 220 -27.00 -15.07 20.03
N LEU A 221 -25.70 -14.87 20.27
CA LEU A 221 -24.79 -15.90 20.81
C LEU A 221 -25.19 -16.38 22.20
N GLU A 222 -25.80 -15.53 23.03
CA GLU A 222 -26.33 -15.91 24.36
C GLU A 222 -27.47 -16.92 24.27
N LYS A 223 -28.29 -16.81 23.21
CA LYS A 223 -29.45 -17.69 22.99
C LYS A 223 -29.19 -18.84 22.00
N LEU A 224 -28.03 -18.84 21.38
CA LEU A 224 -27.66 -19.84 20.37
C LEU A 224 -27.69 -21.26 20.96
N ASN A 225 -28.33 -22.20 20.25
CA ASN A 225 -28.38 -23.61 20.63
C ASN A 225 -27.50 -24.46 19.70
N THR A 226 -27.57 -24.18 18.38
CA THR A 226 -26.89 -24.97 17.35
C THR A 226 -26.04 -24.11 16.44
N PHE A 227 -24.80 -24.53 16.25
CA PHE A 227 -23.78 -23.82 15.46
C PHE A 227 -22.99 -24.80 14.61
N LEU A 228 -22.84 -24.47 13.32
CA LEU A 228 -22.00 -25.23 12.41
C LEU A 228 -20.94 -24.34 11.75
N ARG A 229 -19.79 -24.92 11.49
CA ARG A 229 -18.68 -24.26 10.78
C ARG A 229 -18.44 -24.90 9.42
N VAL A 230 -18.35 -24.08 8.36
CA VAL A 230 -18.05 -24.48 6.98
C VAL A 230 -16.79 -23.79 6.52
N GLU A 231 -15.72 -24.54 6.30
CA GLU A 231 -14.41 -23.98 5.96
C GLU A 231 -14.32 -23.55 4.48
N ASP A 232 -15.13 -24.14 3.59
CA ASP A 232 -15.18 -23.84 2.15
C ASP A 232 -16.15 -22.71 1.79
N ALA A 233 -16.78 -22.10 2.77
CA ALA A 233 -17.65 -20.94 2.58
C ALA A 233 -16.87 -19.67 2.93
N VAL A 234 -16.43 -18.92 1.92
CA VAL A 234 -15.49 -17.81 2.11
C VAL A 234 -16.12 -16.45 1.84
N TYR A 235 -16.25 -15.64 2.88
CA TYR A 235 -16.54 -14.21 2.80
C TYR A 235 -15.22 -13.42 2.77
N VAL A 236 -15.08 -12.49 1.83
CA VAL A 236 -13.86 -11.69 1.69
C VAL A 236 -14.16 -10.23 2.04
N LYS A 237 -13.72 -9.83 3.22
CA LYS A 237 -13.85 -8.44 3.67
C LYS A 237 -12.73 -7.57 3.11
N ARG A 238 -13.14 -6.52 2.39
CA ARG A 238 -12.22 -5.58 1.77
C ARG A 238 -11.73 -4.52 2.77
N LYS A 239 -10.48 -4.12 2.58
CA LYS A 239 -9.94 -2.86 3.09
C LYS A 239 -9.65 -1.98 1.90
N HIS A 240 -10.11 -0.75 1.95
CA HIS A 240 -9.89 0.16 0.85
C HIS A 240 -8.41 0.51 0.69
N ASN A 241 -7.95 0.52 -0.55
CA ASN A 241 -6.57 0.83 -0.91
C ASN A 241 -6.23 2.30 -0.66
N ASP A 242 -7.24 3.17 -0.71
CA ASP A 242 -7.11 4.60 -0.43
C ASP A 242 -7.80 5.00 0.87
N PRO A 243 -7.17 4.77 2.04
CA PRO A 243 -7.77 5.14 3.32
C PRO A 243 -7.71 6.65 3.60
N ILE A 244 -7.22 7.47 2.68
CA ILE A 244 -7.19 8.93 2.78
C ILE A 244 -8.45 9.53 2.14
N ASN A 245 -8.72 9.17 0.87
CA ASN A 245 -9.87 9.72 0.13
C ASN A 245 -11.13 8.85 0.29
N GLU A 246 -10.95 7.54 0.35
CA GLU A 246 -12.04 6.55 0.43
C GLU A 246 -11.85 5.59 1.60
N PRO A 247 -11.90 6.06 2.85
CA PRO A 247 -11.76 5.17 4.00
C PRO A 247 -12.98 4.25 4.14
N ALA A 248 -12.76 2.94 4.27
CA ALA A 248 -13.79 2.06 4.79
C ALA A 248 -14.13 2.46 6.24
N LEU A 249 -15.36 2.20 6.69
CA LEU A 249 -15.80 2.50 8.06
C LEU A 249 -14.83 1.97 9.12
N SER A 250 -14.24 0.80 8.87
CA SER A 250 -13.22 0.19 9.74
C SER A 250 -11.87 0.91 9.74
N GLN A 251 -11.60 1.80 8.76
CA GLN A 251 -10.35 2.55 8.59
C GLN A 251 -10.45 3.99 9.14
N GLU A 252 -11.65 4.50 9.37
CA GLU A 252 -11.84 5.80 10.01
C GLU A 252 -11.18 5.83 11.41
N GLU A 253 -10.33 6.83 11.66
CA GLU A 253 -9.70 7.09 12.96
C GLU A 253 -10.23 8.39 13.53
N ASN A 254 -11.20 8.32 14.45
CA ASN A 254 -11.72 9.47 15.18
C ASN A 254 -11.97 9.12 16.66
N ASP A 255 -12.20 10.14 17.46
CA ASP A 255 -12.40 9.99 18.91
C ASP A 255 -13.80 9.45 19.24
N ASN A 256 -14.80 9.76 18.43
CA ASN A 256 -16.17 9.26 18.61
C ASN A 256 -16.19 7.73 18.60
N ARG A 257 -15.41 7.11 17.76
CA ARG A 257 -15.29 5.65 17.68
C ARG A 257 -14.82 4.99 18.98
N PHE A 258 -13.98 5.71 19.77
CA PHE A 258 -13.56 5.20 21.06
C PHE A 258 -14.69 5.27 22.10
N ASN A 259 -15.36 6.40 22.20
CA ASN A 259 -16.48 6.59 23.12
C ASN A 259 -17.60 5.60 22.78
N GLU A 260 -17.99 5.53 21.52
CA GLU A 260 -19.01 4.56 21.05
C GLU A 260 -18.65 3.11 21.42
N ARG A 261 -17.36 2.72 21.38
CA ARG A 261 -16.95 1.38 21.81
C ARG A 261 -17.26 1.13 23.28
N CYS A 262 -17.01 2.12 24.14
CA CYS A 262 -17.33 2.01 25.55
C CYS A 262 -18.83 1.93 25.77
N ASP A 263 -19.58 2.82 25.09
CA ASP A 263 -21.06 2.86 25.17
C ASP A 263 -21.67 1.55 24.67
N ALA A 264 -21.21 1.03 23.52
CA ALA A 264 -21.69 -0.24 22.99
C ALA A 264 -21.38 -1.44 23.91
N VAL A 265 -20.21 -1.45 24.57
CA VAL A 265 -19.88 -2.50 25.56
C VAL A 265 -20.80 -2.37 26.78
N GLU A 266 -21.02 -1.18 27.30
CA GLU A 266 -21.88 -0.96 28.46
C GLU A 266 -23.33 -1.32 28.15
N TYR A 267 -23.85 -0.88 26.99
CA TYR A 267 -25.18 -1.24 26.52
C TYR A 267 -25.32 -2.77 26.32
N THR A 268 -24.37 -3.38 25.61
CA THR A 268 -24.44 -4.84 25.34
C THR A 268 -24.44 -5.64 26.63
N ARG A 269 -23.74 -5.19 27.67
CA ARG A 269 -23.74 -5.82 28.99
C ARG A 269 -25.13 -5.90 29.60
N THR A 270 -26.00 -4.92 29.36
CA THR A 270 -27.38 -4.95 29.89
C THR A 270 -28.26 -6.01 29.24
N LEU A 271 -27.84 -6.51 28.06
CA LEU A 271 -28.56 -7.52 27.29
C LEU A 271 -28.12 -8.97 27.64
N LEU A 272 -27.08 -9.15 28.44
CA LEU A 272 -26.44 -10.43 28.69
C LEU A 272 -26.57 -10.88 30.14
N LYS A 273 -26.58 -12.19 30.35
CA LYS A 273 -26.48 -12.80 31.69
C LYS A 273 -25.12 -12.46 32.30
N GLU A 274 -25.10 -12.07 33.55
CA GLU A 274 -23.89 -11.64 34.24
C GLU A 274 -22.81 -12.74 34.26
N GLU A 275 -23.21 -13.96 34.52
CA GLU A 275 -22.32 -15.14 34.60
C GLU A 275 -22.11 -15.87 33.26
N GLY A 276 -22.70 -15.36 32.17
CA GLY A 276 -22.64 -16.01 30.85
C GLY A 276 -21.25 -15.97 30.20
N VAL A 277 -20.99 -16.96 29.33
CA VAL A 277 -19.73 -17.06 28.53
C VAL A 277 -19.58 -15.84 27.60
N VAL A 278 -20.67 -15.40 26.98
CA VAL A 278 -20.66 -14.23 26.07
C VAL A 278 -20.25 -12.98 26.82
N ARG A 279 -20.80 -12.74 28.02
CA ARG A 279 -20.44 -11.63 28.88
C ARG A 279 -18.95 -11.66 29.26
N PHE A 280 -18.44 -12.81 29.65
CA PHE A 280 -17.01 -12.99 29.94
C PHE A 280 -16.13 -12.64 28.74
N CYS A 281 -16.51 -13.08 27.53
CA CYS A 281 -15.76 -12.80 26.31
C CYS A 281 -15.79 -11.30 25.94
N LEU A 282 -16.93 -10.64 26.11
CA LEU A 282 -17.09 -9.20 25.92
C LEU A 282 -16.16 -8.42 26.87
N ASP A 283 -16.16 -8.76 28.15
CA ASP A 283 -15.29 -8.13 29.16
C ASP A 283 -13.81 -8.37 28.86
N ARG A 284 -13.45 -9.57 28.45
CA ARG A 284 -12.08 -9.88 28.01
C ARG A 284 -11.65 -9.05 26.80
N LYS A 285 -12.56 -8.77 25.85
CA LYS A 285 -12.26 -7.93 24.70
C LYS A 285 -11.95 -6.49 25.06
N ILE A 286 -12.74 -5.87 25.92
CA ILE A 286 -12.49 -4.48 26.33
C ILE A 286 -11.19 -4.34 27.11
N VAL A 287 -10.88 -5.30 28.01
CA VAL A 287 -9.59 -5.35 28.72
C VAL A 287 -8.43 -5.50 27.75
N SER A 288 -8.55 -6.42 26.79
CA SER A 288 -7.51 -6.62 25.77
C SER A 288 -7.30 -5.40 24.90
N TYR A 289 -8.35 -4.67 24.56
CA TYR A 289 -8.28 -3.41 23.82
C TYR A 289 -7.57 -2.32 24.63
N PHE A 290 -7.92 -2.15 25.89
CA PHE A 290 -7.21 -1.23 26.79
C PHE A 290 -5.71 -1.57 26.87
N VAL A 291 -5.37 -2.80 27.26
CA VAL A 291 -3.97 -3.23 27.46
C VAL A 291 -3.13 -3.14 26.18
N SER A 292 -3.70 -3.37 24.99
CA SER A 292 -2.95 -3.42 23.74
C SER A 292 -2.88 -2.10 22.99
N LYS A 293 -3.95 -1.30 22.99
CA LYS A 293 -4.09 -0.08 22.19
C LYS A 293 -4.25 1.19 23.04
N MET A 294 -5.31 1.25 23.85
CA MET A 294 -5.69 2.49 24.53
C MET A 294 -4.65 2.99 25.54
N SER A 295 -4.09 2.10 26.35
CA SER A 295 -3.02 2.45 27.28
C SER A 295 -1.81 3.12 26.61
N LYS A 296 -1.49 2.72 25.37
CA LYS A 296 -0.42 3.34 24.58
C LYS A 296 -0.83 4.71 24.05
N ARG A 297 -2.09 4.88 23.61
CA ARG A 297 -2.62 6.14 23.11
C ARG A 297 -2.68 7.17 24.23
N ILE A 298 -3.22 6.80 25.41
CA ILE A 298 -3.23 7.62 26.64
C ILE A 298 -1.81 8.07 27.00
N ARG A 299 -0.80 7.18 26.92
CA ARG A 299 0.59 7.55 27.21
C ARG A 299 1.18 8.54 26.21
N ARG A 300 0.78 8.47 24.93
CA ARG A 300 1.36 9.27 23.83
C ARG A 300 0.72 10.63 23.66
N SER A 301 -0.50 10.81 24.14
CA SER A 301 -1.20 12.09 24.03
C SER A 301 -0.45 13.19 24.76
N GLN A 302 -0.32 14.33 24.11
CA GLN A 302 0.19 15.59 24.69
C GLN A 302 -0.95 16.47 25.20
N ASP A 303 -2.18 16.20 24.76
CA ASP A 303 -3.40 16.86 25.24
C ASP A 303 -3.81 16.24 26.58
N ASP A 304 -3.72 17.02 27.63
CA ASP A 304 -3.99 16.59 29.00
C ASP A 304 -5.48 16.41 29.26
N LEU A 305 -6.35 17.24 28.69
CA LEU A 305 -7.81 17.14 28.82
C LEU A 305 -8.30 15.88 28.15
N TRP A 306 -7.98 15.72 26.86
CA TRP A 306 -8.30 14.52 26.12
C TRP A 306 -7.81 13.24 26.82
N ARG A 307 -6.57 13.28 27.34
CA ARG A 307 -5.99 12.13 28.03
C ARG A 307 -6.76 11.74 29.29
N THR A 308 -7.19 12.73 30.04
CA THR A 308 -7.95 12.54 31.28
C THR A 308 -9.34 12.01 30.99
N ASP A 309 -10.05 12.58 30.03
CA ASP A 309 -11.40 12.15 29.63
C ASP A 309 -11.39 10.70 29.11
N TYR A 310 -10.43 10.37 28.25
CA TYR A 310 -10.27 9.00 27.75
C TYR A 310 -9.90 8.01 28.85
N PHE A 311 -9.07 8.43 29.80
CA PHE A 311 -8.69 7.60 30.93
C PHE A 311 -9.89 7.28 31.82
N GLU A 312 -10.66 8.28 32.18
CA GLU A 312 -11.86 8.13 33.01
C GLU A 312 -12.93 7.30 32.28
N ARG A 313 -13.16 7.58 31.00
CA ARG A 313 -14.15 6.84 30.20
C ARG A 313 -13.87 5.33 30.12
N ILE A 314 -12.61 4.95 29.84
CA ILE A 314 -12.23 3.53 29.81
C ILE A 314 -12.18 2.90 31.21
N ALA A 315 -11.82 3.68 32.23
CA ALA A 315 -11.82 3.20 33.60
C ALA A 315 -13.24 2.81 34.06
N LYS A 316 -14.23 3.69 33.80
CA LYS A 316 -15.66 3.40 34.07
C LYS A 316 -16.12 2.11 33.39
N THR A 317 -15.77 1.92 32.12
CA THR A 317 -16.14 0.70 31.38
C THR A 317 -15.45 -0.55 31.95
N ILE A 318 -14.20 -0.41 32.41
CA ILE A 318 -13.42 -1.51 33.00
C ILE A 318 -13.84 -1.84 34.42
N ASP A 319 -14.39 -0.90 35.19
CA ASP A 319 -14.92 -1.19 36.55
C ASP A 319 -16.02 -2.25 36.52
N GLY A 320 -16.83 -2.31 35.46
CA GLY A 320 -17.90 -3.28 35.30
C GLY A 320 -17.47 -4.64 34.75
N ILE A 321 -16.17 -4.98 34.67
CA ILE A 321 -15.73 -6.30 34.20
C ILE A 321 -15.85 -7.36 35.28
N ARG A 322 -16.05 -8.62 34.86
CA ARG A 322 -15.99 -9.77 35.74
C ARG A 322 -14.57 -9.99 36.26
N PRO A 323 -14.37 -10.21 37.58
CA PRO A 323 -13.02 -10.41 38.17
C PRO A 323 -12.24 -11.55 37.54
N GLU A 324 -12.91 -12.65 37.17
CA GLU A 324 -12.32 -13.89 36.60
C GLU A 324 -11.62 -13.61 35.28
N VAL A 325 -12.04 -12.57 34.55
CA VAL A 325 -11.40 -12.14 33.29
C VAL A 325 -9.92 -11.87 33.51
N MET A 326 -9.55 -11.33 34.66
CA MET A 326 -8.18 -10.97 34.98
C MET A 326 -7.27 -12.19 35.20
N ASN A 327 -7.82 -13.38 35.49
CA ASN A 327 -7.02 -14.59 35.69
C ASN A 327 -6.23 -14.96 34.43
N ARG A 328 -6.71 -14.59 33.26
CA ARG A 328 -6.09 -14.87 31.94
C ARG A 328 -4.98 -13.90 31.53
N TYR A 329 -4.70 -12.87 32.31
CA TYR A 329 -3.72 -11.86 31.95
C TYR A 329 -2.39 -12.02 32.71
N LYS A 330 -1.28 -11.67 32.02
CA LYS A 330 0.06 -11.63 32.61
C LYS A 330 0.15 -10.55 33.69
N ARG A 331 1.04 -10.74 34.68
CA ARG A 331 1.22 -9.86 35.85
C ARG A 331 1.25 -8.36 35.50
N ASN A 332 2.00 -7.95 34.46
CA ASN A 332 2.06 -6.52 34.06
C ASN A 332 0.72 -5.98 33.54
N SER A 333 -0.07 -6.82 32.85
CA SER A 333 -1.41 -6.42 32.39
C SER A 333 -2.39 -6.35 33.54
N LYS A 334 -2.33 -7.27 34.50
CA LYS A 334 -3.12 -7.21 35.75
C LYS A 334 -2.83 -5.92 36.52
N LYS A 335 -1.53 -5.60 36.71
CA LYS A 335 -1.13 -4.34 37.35
C LYS A 335 -1.64 -3.11 36.61
N MET A 336 -1.59 -3.12 35.26
CA MET A 336 -2.06 -1.98 34.45
C MET A 336 -3.57 -1.76 34.61
N VAL A 337 -4.37 -2.82 34.66
CA VAL A 337 -5.82 -2.74 34.89
C VAL A 337 -6.12 -2.30 36.32
N ALA A 338 -5.41 -2.83 37.32
CA ALA A 338 -5.56 -2.37 38.70
C ALA A 338 -5.23 -0.88 38.87
N CYS A 339 -4.15 -0.37 38.23
CA CYS A 339 -3.87 1.06 38.22
C CYS A 339 -5.00 1.87 37.56
N LEU A 340 -5.62 1.35 36.50
CA LEU A 340 -6.75 2.02 35.84
C LEU A 340 -7.97 2.09 36.76
N GLN A 341 -8.34 0.98 37.39
CA GLN A 341 -9.48 0.91 38.34
C GLN A 341 -9.27 1.83 39.56
N ASN A 342 -8.03 1.94 40.04
CA ASN A 342 -7.66 2.87 41.08
C ASN A 342 -7.45 4.31 40.61
N ARG A 343 -7.78 4.66 39.36
CA ARG A 343 -7.58 6.00 38.78
C ARG A 343 -6.12 6.48 38.83
N ASP A 344 -5.14 5.56 38.86
CA ASP A 344 -3.70 5.85 38.82
C ASP A 344 -3.18 5.96 37.40
N LEU A 345 -3.33 7.13 36.78
CA LEU A 345 -2.84 7.44 35.42
C LEU A 345 -1.31 7.27 35.31
N LYS A 346 -0.57 7.72 36.34
CA LYS A 346 0.90 7.60 36.36
C LYS A 346 1.34 6.14 36.40
N GLY A 347 0.66 5.30 37.15
CA GLY A 347 0.87 3.86 37.23
C GLY A 347 0.61 3.17 35.89
N VAL A 348 -0.49 3.50 35.20
CA VAL A 348 -0.77 2.98 33.84
C VAL A 348 0.36 3.38 32.88
N GLN A 349 0.76 4.65 32.85
CA GLN A 349 1.84 5.13 31.99
C GLN A 349 3.18 4.41 32.29
N SER A 350 3.48 4.15 33.57
CA SER A 350 4.66 3.41 34.02
C SER A 350 4.64 1.96 33.51
N CYS A 351 3.51 1.26 33.67
CA CYS A 351 3.31 -0.10 33.16
C CYS A 351 3.51 -0.19 31.63
N VAL A 352 3.00 0.81 30.89
CA VAL A 352 3.20 0.90 29.43
C VAL A 352 4.68 1.16 29.09
N ARG A 353 5.35 2.07 29.80
CA ARG A 353 6.79 2.33 29.62
C ARG A 353 7.61 1.03 29.81
N ARG A 354 7.37 0.30 30.88
CA ARG A 354 8.04 -0.98 31.17
C ARG A 354 7.81 -1.99 30.05
N LYS A 355 6.55 -2.19 29.61
CA LYS A 355 6.19 -3.12 28.54
C LYS A 355 6.89 -2.77 27.22
N LEU A 356 6.93 -1.49 26.87
CA LEU A 356 7.58 -1.02 25.66
C LEU A 356 9.12 -1.06 25.78
N GLY A 357 9.67 -0.77 26.96
CA GLY A 357 11.10 -0.85 27.26
C GLY A 357 11.62 -2.26 27.07
N ILE A 358 10.95 -3.27 27.63
CA ILE A 358 11.31 -4.68 27.46
C ILE A 358 11.26 -5.08 25.99
N LYS A 359 10.19 -4.72 25.25
CA LYS A 359 10.10 -5.01 23.82
C LYS A 359 11.22 -4.32 23.01
N LYS A 360 11.57 -3.07 23.38
CA LYS A 360 12.63 -2.30 22.74
C LYS A 360 14.00 -2.94 22.99
N PHE A 361 14.27 -3.39 24.22
CA PHE A 361 15.48 -4.10 24.62
C PHE A 361 15.68 -5.37 23.75
N PHE A 362 14.71 -6.27 23.72
CA PHE A 362 14.80 -7.48 22.88
C PHE A 362 14.92 -7.16 21.37
N ARG A 363 14.33 -6.07 20.90
CA ARG A 363 14.43 -5.66 19.49
C ARG A 363 15.84 -5.16 19.14
N VAL A 364 16.52 -4.50 20.07
CA VAL A 364 17.91 -4.05 19.90
C VAL A 364 18.85 -5.26 19.68
N PHE A 365 18.67 -6.35 20.43
CA PHE A 365 19.49 -7.55 20.24
C PHE A 365 19.19 -8.28 18.92
N LYS A 366 17.94 -8.22 18.44
CA LYS A 366 17.57 -8.85 17.16
C LYS A 366 17.92 -8.02 15.93
N ASN A 367 18.08 -6.70 16.05
CA ASN A 367 18.31 -5.82 14.92
C ASN A 367 19.14 -4.60 15.32
N LYS A 368 20.41 -4.61 14.92
CA LYS A 368 21.39 -3.53 15.16
C LYS A 368 20.90 -2.17 14.62
N ASN A 369 20.04 -2.19 13.59
CA ASN A 369 19.43 -0.97 13.01
C ASN A 369 18.50 -0.20 13.95
N VAL A 370 18.21 -0.69 15.13
CA VAL A 370 17.41 0.03 16.14
C VAL A 370 18.25 1.07 16.88
N LEU A 371 19.54 0.81 17.08
CA LEU A 371 20.41 1.69 17.89
C LEU A 371 20.59 3.06 17.25
N PHE A 372 20.86 3.16 15.96
CA PHE A 372 21.02 4.47 15.31
C PHE A 372 19.72 5.29 15.31
N LYS A 373 18.54 4.63 15.21
CA LYS A 373 17.24 5.32 15.36
C LYS A 373 17.06 5.90 16.76
N LEU A 374 17.53 5.20 17.80
CA LEU A 374 17.51 5.69 19.17
C LEU A 374 18.44 6.88 19.35
N ALA A 375 19.64 6.82 18.78
CA ALA A 375 20.57 7.93 18.76
C ALA A 375 19.97 9.14 18.05
N TYR A 376 19.32 8.94 16.89
CA TYR A 376 18.60 10.00 16.19
C TYR A 376 17.58 10.69 17.11
N TYR A 377 16.61 9.93 17.67
CA TYR A 377 15.50 10.51 18.44
C TYR A 377 15.87 11.07 19.82
N HIS A 378 16.88 10.52 20.47
CA HIS A 378 17.16 10.86 21.87
C HIS A 378 18.45 11.68 22.08
N ILE A 379 19.35 11.66 21.10
CA ILE A 379 20.65 12.34 21.19
C ILE A 379 20.75 13.40 20.10
N TYR A 380 20.74 12.99 18.83
CA TYR A 380 21.08 13.86 17.71
C TYR A 380 20.00 14.89 17.39
N SER A 381 18.71 14.55 17.51
CA SER A 381 17.61 15.49 17.28
C SER A 381 17.55 16.66 18.31
N LYS A 382 18.35 16.58 19.39
CA LYS A 382 18.51 17.68 20.36
C LYS A 382 19.62 18.63 20.03
N LYS A 383 20.50 18.28 19.08
CA LYS A 383 21.59 19.15 18.62
C LYS A 383 21.03 20.27 17.72
N PRO A 384 21.67 21.44 17.66
CA PRO A 384 21.28 22.50 16.74
C PRO A 384 21.38 22.02 15.28
N ILE A 385 20.54 22.58 14.42
CA ILE A 385 20.67 22.43 12.98
C ILE A 385 21.89 23.23 12.53
N GLN A 386 22.62 22.70 11.56
CA GLN A 386 23.81 23.35 10.98
C GLN A 386 23.40 23.92 9.61
N ASP A 387 23.30 25.24 9.53
CA ASP A 387 22.72 25.95 8.39
C ASP A 387 23.48 25.76 7.07
N ASN A 388 24.74 25.37 7.15
CA ASN A 388 25.60 25.14 5.99
C ASN A 388 25.74 23.66 5.59
N VAL A 389 25.01 22.72 6.21
CA VAL A 389 25.13 21.29 5.92
C VAL A 389 24.03 20.82 4.98
N ILE A 390 24.43 20.18 3.90
CA ILE A 390 23.55 19.54 2.91
C ILE A 390 23.80 18.03 2.92
N LEU A 391 22.75 17.24 3.06
CA LEU A 391 22.80 15.78 2.94
C LEU A 391 22.18 15.35 1.61
N PHE A 392 22.95 14.63 0.80
CA PHE A 392 22.53 14.05 -0.48
C PHE A 392 22.31 12.55 -0.37
N GLU A 393 21.32 12.02 -1.07
CA GLU A 393 21.08 10.57 -1.18
C GLU A 393 20.38 10.26 -2.51
N THR A 394 20.84 9.22 -3.22
CA THR A 394 20.19 8.69 -4.42
C THR A 394 19.85 7.22 -4.26
N PHE A 395 18.68 6.79 -4.74
CA PHE A 395 18.21 5.41 -4.79
C PHE A 395 18.49 4.60 -3.50
N MET A 396 18.18 5.20 -2.33
CA MET A 396 18.46 4.62 -1.00
C MET A 396 19.95 4.38 -0.73
N ALA A 397 20.80 5.30 -1.15
CA ALA A 397 22.26 5.26 -1.01
C ALA A 397 22.95 4.14 -1.81
N LYS A 398 22.42 3.80 -2.99
CA LYS A 398 22.99 2.74 -3.84
C LYS A 398 24.08 3.23 -4.78
N ASN A 399 23.96 4.43 -5.31
CA ASN A 399 24.88 4.96 -6.31
C ASN A 399 25.05 6.49 -6.20
N TYR A 400 26.02 7.02 -6.94
CA TYR A 400 26.30 8.44 -7.10
C TYR A 400 25.81 8.89 -8.49
N SER A 401 24.56 9.37 -8.58
CA SER A 401 23.93 9.66 -9.87
C SER A 401 22.70 10.56 -9.73
N ASP A 402 21.97 10.72 -10.83
CA ASP A 402 20.68 11.41 -10.90
C ASP A 402 20.73 12.88 -10.45
N SER A 403 19.60 13.55 -10.38
CA SER A 403 19.47 14.97 -10.06
C SER A 403 20.26 15.43 -8.82
N PRO A 404 20.32 14.67 -7.70
CA PRO A 404 21.15 15.05 -6.56
C PRO A 404 22.65 15.17 -6.87
N LYS A 405 23.21 14.35 -7.79
CA LYS A 405 24.62 14.45 -8.23
C LYS A 405 24.88 15.81 -8.89
N TYR A 406 24.05 16.20 -9.84
CA TYR A 406 24.25 17.43 -10.62
C TYR A 406 24.04 18.69 -9.77
N ILE A 407 23.07 18.68 -8.86
CA ILE A 407 22.90 19.77 -7.88
C ILE A 407 24.15 19.86 -6.97
N TYR A 408 24.65 18.72 -6.49
CA TYR A 408 25.85 18.70 -5.66
C TYR A 408 27.07 19.26 -6.41
N GLU A 409 27.33 18.78 -7.63
CA GLU A 409 28.47 19.22 -8.42
C GLU A 409 28.39 20.72 -8.74
N TYR A 410 27.20 21.21 -9.05
CA TYR A 410 26.97 22.65 -9.23
C TYR A 410 27.32 23.44 -7.96
N ILE A 411 26.83 23.01 -6.80
CA ILE A 411 27.10 23.67 -5.52
C ILE A 411 28.59 23.64 -5.19
N ALA A 412 29.25 22.49 -5.36
CA ALA A 412 30.65 22.34 -5.06
C ALA A 412 31.57 23.23 -5.93
N LYS A 413 31.21 23.40 -7.20
CA LYS A 413 31.93 24.25 -8.17
C LYS A 413 31.69 25.74 -7.94
N ASN A 414 30.44 26.15 -7.69
CA ASN A 414 30.07 27.56 -7.70
C ASN A 414 30.03 28.21 -6.31
N TYR A 415 29.95 27.40 -5.24
CA TYR A 415 29.97 27.87 -3.85
C TYR A 415 31.02 27.17 -3.00
N PRO A 416 32.33 27.20 -3.42
CA PRO A 416 33.40 26.48 -2.74
C PRO A 416 33.54 26.94 -1.28
N GLY A 417 33.51 25.99 -0.36
CA GLY A 417 33.64 26.25 1.09
C GLY A 417 32.39 26.82 1.80
N LYS A 418 31.36 27.24 1.08
CA LYS A 418 30.11 27.75 1.68
C LYS A 418 29.31 26.66 2.36
N TYR A 419 29.22 25.49 1.72
CA TYR A 419 28.44 24.36 2.23
C TYR A 419 29.31 23.16 2.55
N LYS A 420 28.99 22.48 3.64
CA LYS A 420 29.47 21.15 3.93
C LYS A 420 28.54 20.12 3.29
N CYS A 421 28.97 19.52 2.20
CA CYS A 421 28.24 18.48 1.50
C CYS A 421 28.55 17.10 2.09
N VAL A 422 27.50 16.33 2.33
CA VAL A 422 27.57 14.97 2.88
C VAL A 422 26.79 14.04 1.96
N TRP A 423 27.39 12.93 1.54
CA TRP A 423 26.74 11.92 0.72
C TRP A 423 26.43 10.64 1.50
N ALA A 424 25.22 10.18 1.43
CA ALA A 424 24.85 8.86 1.90
C ALA A 424 25.06 7.83 0.80
N LEU A 425 26.05 6.92 0.99
CA LEU A 425 26.37 5.83 0.06
C LEU A 425 26.67 4.56 0.84
N ASN A 426 26.22 3.40 0.33
CA ASN A 426 26.43 2.11 1.01
C ASN A 426 27.77 1.47 0.64
N ASP A 427 28.24 1.71 -0.57
CA ASP A 427 29.48 1.21 -1.12
C ASP A 427 30.55 2.31 -1.15
N GLY A 428 31.82 1.94 -1.30
CA GLY A 428 32.93 2.85 -1.21
C GLY A 428 33.15 3.74 -2.43
N HIS A 429 32.10 4.31 -3.03
CA HIS A 429 32.20 5.27 -4.12
C HIS A 429 32.97 6.51 -3.69
N GLU A 430 33.91 6.91 -4.50
CA GLU A 430 34.58 8.21 -4.36
C GLU A 430 33.65 9.31 -4.90
N VAL A 431 33.39 10.32 -4.06
CA VAL A 431 32.60 11.49 -4.44
C VAL A 431 33.55 12.64 -4.74
N PRO A 432 33.51 13.27 -5.92
CA PRO A 432 34.40 14.37 -6.27
C PRO A 432 34.22 15.57 -5.32
N TYR A 433 35.13 16.55 -5.40
CA TYR A 433 35.09 17.78 -4.60
C TYR A 433 35.13 17.61 -3.09
N GLY A 434 35.49 16.44 -2.55
CA GLY A 434 35.77 16.23 -1.13
C GLY A 434 34.56 16.16 -0.20
N ALA A 435 33.41 15.75 -0.68
CA ALA A 435 32.24 15.51 0.19
C ALA A 435 32.50 14.39 1.21
N GLU A 436 31.99 14.56 2.41
CA GLU A 436 32.02 13.49 3.41
C GLU A 436 31.05 12.37 3.02
N VAL A 437 31.51 11.12 2.94
CA VAL A 437 30.68 9.96 2.64
C VAL A 437 30.29 9.26 3.92
N VAL A 438 28.99 8.95 4.06
CA VAL A 438 28.42 8.24 5.22
C VAL A 438 27.59 7.04 4.78
N LYS A 439 27.75 5.92 5.47
CA LYS A 439 26.94 4.72 5.19
C LYS A 439 25.51 4.91 5.68
N ARG A 440 24.52 4.63 4.83
CA ARG A 440 23.10 4.67 5.19
C ARG A 440 22.83 3.77 6.40
N PHE A 441 21.95 4.22 7.30
CA PHE A 441 21.63 3.57 8.56
C PHE A 441 22.79 3.40 9.56
N SER A 442 23.89 4.15 9.37
CA SER A 442 24.96 4.29 10.37
C SER A 442 24.63 5.36 11.42
N PHE A 443 25.43 5.43 12.51
CA PHE A 443 25.31 6.52 13.48
C PHE A 443 25.66 7.89 12.88
N LYS A 444 26.62 7.97 11.96
CA LYS A 444 26.95 9.20 11.23
C LYS A 444 25.79 9.65 10.35
N TYR A 445 25.13 8.72 9.63
CA TYR A 445 23.94 9.02 8.84
C TYR A 445 22.80 9.55 9.73
N ALA A 446 22.55 8.91 10.88
CA ALA A 446 21.56 9.40 11.84
C ALA A 446 21.89 10.79 12.41
N TYR A 447 23.18 11.06 12.60
CA TYR A 447 23.66 12.39 12.99
C TYR A 447 23.32 13.44 11.93
N TYR A 448 23.72 13.21 10.66
CA TYR A 448 23.45 14.16 9.58
C TYR A 448 21.98 14.31 9.26
N LEU A 449 21.17 13.26 9.33
CA LEU A 449 19.71 13.38 9.27
C LEU A 449 19.13 14.32 10.33
N ALA A 450 19.78 14.42 11.50
CA ALA A 450 19.31 15.27 12.57
C ALA A 450 19.80 16.73 12.48
N VAL A 451 21.01 16.96 11.97
CA VAL A 451 21.66 18.29 12.03
C VAL A 451 21.75 19.01 10.69
N SER A 452 21.60 18.34 9.55
CA SER A 452 21.64 19.01 8.26
C SER A 452 20.47 19.98 8.09
N LYS A 453 20.77 21.15 7.53
CA LYS A 453 19.75 22.13 7.14
C LYS A 453 18.99 21.69 5.92
N TYR A 454 19.71 21.14 4.91
CA TYR A 454 19.16 20.81 3.61
C TYR A 454 19.28 19.32 3.32
N PHE A 455 18.29 18.78 2.63
CA PHE A 455 18.25 17.42 2.07
C PHE A 455 17.94 17.49 0.58
N VAL A 456 18.68 16.71 -0.22
CA VAL A 456 18.45 16.57 -1.66
C VAL A 456 18.40 15.09 -1.97
N PHE A 457 17.18 14.58 -2.13
CA PHE A 457 16.93 13.15 -2.33
C PHE A 457 16.03 12.91 -3.55
N ASN A 458 16.14 11.73 -4.16
CA ASN A 458 15.33 11.34 -5.31
C ASN A 458 14.34 10.21 -5.00
N VAL A 459 14.28 9.73 -3.75
CA VAL A 459 13.35 8.69 -3.29
C VAL A 459 12.90 8.95 -1.85
N ARG A 460 11.73 8.41 -1.54
CA ARG A 460 11.10 8.57 -0.22
C ARG A 460 11.96 8.07 0.94
N GLN A 461 11.99 8.81 2.00
CA GLN A 461 12.69 8.46 3.22
C GLN A 461 11.99 7.34 4.01
N PRO A 462 12.71 6.63 4.90
CA PRO A 462 12.11 5.61 5.75
C PRO A 462 10.98 6.16 6.62
N LEU A 463 9.93 5.36 6.83
CA LEU A 463 8.74 5.74 7.63
C LEU A 463 9.02 6.19 9.07
N TRP A 464 10.19 5.90 9.62
CA TRP A 464 10.58 6.34 10.95
C TRP A 464 11.16 7.75 10.96
N TYR A 465 11.66 8.26 9.82
CA TYR A 465 12.19 9.61 9.71
C TYR A 465 11.10 10.66 9.91
N ARG A 466 11.47 11.78 10.52
CA ARG A 466 10.67 12.99 10.66
C ARG A 466 11.59 14.19 10.49
N LYS A 467 11.25 15.04 9.53
CA LYS A 467 11.91 16.33 9.34
C LYS A 467 11.70 17.18 10.60
N ARG A 468 12.73 17.88 11.01
CA ARG A 468 12.66 18.83 12.12
C ARG A 468 12.26 20.20 11.59
N GLU A 469 11.60 20.99 12.43
CA GLU A 469 11.37 22.40 12.13
C GLU A 469 12.70 23.10 11.83
N GLY A 470 12.73 23.91 10.78
CA GLY A 470 13.91 24.58 10.29
C GLY A 470 14.77 23.80 9.29
N GLN A 471 14.51 22.50 9.04
CA GLN A 471 15.12 21.74 7.95
C GLN A 471 14.35 21.92 6.65
N VAL A 472 15.05 21.89 5.52
CA VAL A 472 14.53 22.06 4.16
C VAL A 472 14.77 20.77 3.36
N PHE A 473 13.71 20.25 2.75
CA PHE A 473 13.75 18.99 2.00
C PHE A 473 13.39 19.20 0.53
N VAL A 474 14.32 18.89 -0.36
CA VAL A 474 14.15 18.87 -1.80
C VAL A 474 14.01 17.40 -2.24
N GLU A 475 12.83 17.03 -2.70
CA GLU A 475 12.59 15.76 -3.40
C GLU A 475 12.77 16.01 -4.89
N THR A 476 13.78 15.41 -5.49
CA THR A 476 14.00 15.58 -6.92
C THR A 476 13.17 14.64 -7.78
N TRP A 477 12.61 13.60 -7.13
CA TRP A 477 12.02 12.47 -7.82
C TRP A 477 13.04 11.84 -8.80
N HIS A 478 12.59 10.96 -9.70
CA HIS A 478 13.52 10.21 -10.56
C HIS A 478 12.94 9.85 -11.94
N GLY A 479 11.98 10.62 -12.44
CA GLY A 479 11.46 10.48 -13.82
C GLY A 479 10.10 11.13 -14.05
N THR A 480 9.87 11.50 -15.29
CA THR A 480 8.55 11.89 -15.77
C THR A 480 7.60 10.71 -15.67
N PRO A 481 6.40 10.87 -15.08
CA PRO A 481 5.51 9.74 -14.80
C PRO A 481 4.82 9.24 -16.08
N LEU A 482 5.24 8.08 -16.59
CA LEU A 482 4.54 7.35 -17.65
C LEU A 482 3.37 6.55 -17.07
N LYS A 483 3.62 5.85 -15.98
CA LYS A 483 2.68 4.94 -15.30
C LYS A 483 1.90 5.68 -14.22
N ARG A 484 0.64 5.29 -14.00
CA ARG A 484 -0.13 5.83 -12.88
C ARG A 484 0.57 5.58 -11.55
N LEU A 485 0.65 6.60 -10.72
CA LEU A 485 1.36 6.59 -9.45
C LEU A 485 0.38 6.78 -8.29
N VAL A 486 0.70 6.19 -7.18
CA VAL A 486 0.11 6.32 -5.83
C VAL A 486 -1.42 6.51 -5.83
N PHE A 487 -1.91 7.77 -5.75
CA PHE A 487 -3.35 8.05 -5.63
C PHE A 487 -4.10 7.91 -6.95
N ASP A 488 -3.43 8.04 -8.08
CA ASP A 488 -4.01 7.85 -9.41
C ASP A 488 -4.07 6.36 -9.82
N GLN A 489 -3.52 5.45 -9.01
CA GLN A 489 -3.71 4.01 -9.19
C GLN A 489 -5.07 3.59 -8.63
N GLU A 490 -5.89 2.94 -9.43
CA GLU A 490 -7.17 2.37 -8.99
C GLU A 490 -6.94 1.29 -7.94
N GLU A 491 -6.04 0.34 -8.23
CA GLU A 491 -5.62 -0.67 -7.27
C GLU A 491 -4.11 -0.71 -7.09
N VAL A 492 -3.67 -0.88 -5.85
CA VAL A 492 -2.28 -1.13 -5.50
C VAL A 492 -2.12 -2.60 -5.13
N THR A 493 -1.73 -3.43 -6.09
CA THR A 493 -1.65 -4.90 -5.94
C THR A 493 -0.36 -5.37 -5.26
N SER A 494 0.76 -4.71 -5.55
CA SER A 494 2.12 -5.12 -5.12
C SER A 494 2.54 -4.58 -3.75
N ALA A 495 1.78 -3.66 -3.14
CA ALA A 495 2.17 -2.97 -1.92
C ALA A 495 1.23 -3.26 -0.74
N SER A 496 1.62 -2.82 0.45
CA SER A 496 0.81 -2.88 1.66
C SER A 496 -0.48 -2.05 1.53
N PRO A 497 -1.62 -2.46 2.15
CA PRO A 497 -2.86 -1.67 2.19
C PRO A 497 -2.69 -0.29 2.86
N LYS A 498 -1.53 -0.03 3.44
CA LYS A 498 -1.17 1.28 4.00
C LYS A 498 -0.27 2.10 3.07
N TYR A 499 -0.07 1.66 1.82
CA TYR A 499 0.87 2.30 0.90
C TYR A 499 0.52 3.76 0.66
N LYS A 500 -0.72 4.05 0.21
CA LYS A 500 -1.19 5.43 -0.02
C LYS A 500 -1.11 6.29 1.24
N GLN A 501 -1.57 5.76 2.40
CA GLN A 501 -1.46 6.45 3.68
C GLN A 501 -0.01 6.75 4.10
N GLN A 502 0.89 5.79 3.87
CA GLN A 502 2.32 5.97 4.18
C GLN A 502 2.96 7.00 3.25
N PHE A 503 2.60 6.95 1.97
CA PHE A 503 3.08 7.92 0.98
C PHE A 503 2.60 9.33 1.31
N TYR A 504 1.30 9.49 1.58
CA TYR A 504 0.71 10.76 1.99
C TYR A 504 1.45 11.39 3.17
N ARG A 505 1.80 10.56 4.16
CA ARG A 505 2.58 11.03 5.32
C ARG A 505 4.02 11.40 4.98
N GLN A 506 4.69 10.66 4.08
CA GLN A 506 6.09 10.92 3.72
C GLN A 506 6.20 12.18 2.86
N ARG A 507 5.26 12.41 1.94
CA ARG A 507 5.26 13.61 1.09
C ARG A 507 5.10 14.92 1.88
N GLN A 508 4.54 14.85 3.09
CA GLN A 508 4.44 16.01 3.99
C GLN A 508 5.81 16.51 4.52
N GLU A 509 6.85 15.71 4.37
CA GLU A 509 8.22 16.10 4.71
C GLU A 509 8.91 16.91 3.61
N TRP A 510 8.33 16.98 2.39
CA TRP A 510 8.91 17.68 1.25
C TRP A 510 8.51 19.16 1.24
N ASP A 511 9.51 20.05 1.20
CA ASP A 511 9.26 21.49 1.02
C ASP A 511 9.22 21.84 -0.46
N TYR A 512 10.05 21.14 -1.26
CA TYR A 512 10.18 21.32 -2.69
C TYR A 512 10.09 19.98 -3.42
N LEU A 513 9.45 20.00 -4.58
CA LEU A 513 9.41 18.86 -5.50
C LEU A 513 9.83 19.34 -6.90
N VAL A 514 10.84 18.68 -7.49
CA VAL A 514 11.32 19.01 -8.83
C VAL A 514 10.38 18.46 -9.89
N SER A 515 10.08 19.26 -10.89
CA SER A 515 9.27 18.89 -12.05
C SER A 515 9.99 19.21 -13.36
N ALA A 516 9.98 18.23 -14.26
CA ALA A 516 10.63 18.33 -15.56
C ALA A 516 9.79 19.10 -16.61
N ASN A 517 8.48 19.19 -16.43
CA ASN A 517 7.56 19.78 -17.41
C ASN A 517 6.16 20.00 -16.79
N PRO A 518 5.26 20.76 -17.46
CA PRO A 518 3.90 21.04 -16.97
C PRO A 518 3.06 19.77 -16.76
N PHE A 519 3.28 18.74 -17.57
CA PHE A 519 2.61 17.46 -17.42
C PHE A 519 3.01 16.77 -16.10
N SER A 520 4.30 16.73 -15.76
CA SER A 520 4.79 16.19 -14.49
C SER A 520 4.25 16.98 -13.31
N THR A 521 4.21 18.32 -13.38
CA THR A 521 3.63 19.17 -12.34
C THR A 521 2.16 18.81 -12.07
N LYS A 522 1.34 18.76 -13.13
CA LYS A 522 -0.08 18.37 -13.02
C LYS A 522 -0.23 16.97 -12.41
N THR A 523 0.55 16.02 -12.90
CA THR A 523 0.51 14.63 -12.44
C THR A 523 0.95 14.49 -10.98
N PHE A 524 2.01 15.17 -10.55
CA PHE A 524 2.47 15.12 -9.15
C PHE A 524 1.50 15.80 -8.20
N ARG A 525 0.79 16.84 -8.63
CA ARG A 525 -0.33 17.43 -7.86
C ARG A 525 -1.42 16.40 -7.59
N SER A 526 -1.80 15.61 -8.58
CA SER A 526 -2.81 14.56 -8.46
C SER A 526 -2.23 13.34 -7.72
N CYS A 527 -1.27 12.65 -8.30
CA CYS A 527 -0.83 11.34 -7.82
C CYS A 527 -0.15 11.35 -6.44
N PHE A 528 0.43 12.46 -6.02
CA PHE A 528 1.02 12.62 -4.69
C PHE A 528 0.16 13.47 -3.76
N MET A 529 -0.91 14.08 -4.26
CA MET A 529 -1.69 15.10 -3.54
C MET A 529 -0.76 16.19 -2.99
N TYR A 530 0.24 16.60 -3.77
CA TYR A 530 1.29 17.52 -3.32
C TYR A 530 0.88 18.98 -3.52
N GLU A 531 0.83 19.74 -2.42
CA GLU A 531 0.42 21.14 -2.38
C GLU A 531 1.60 22.11 -2.16
N GLY A 532 2.81 21.58 -1.90
CA GLY A 532 4.00 22.36 -1.67
C GLY A 532 4.54 23.03 -2.94
N LYS A 533 5.71 23.64 -2.86
CA LYS A 533 6.33 24.35 -3.97
C LYS A 533 6.93 23.40 -5.00
N MET A 534 6.51 23.52 -6.27
CA MET A 534 7.15 22.88 -7.42
C MET A 534 8.35 23.70 -7.88
N LEU A 535 9.45 23.02 -8.22
CA LEU A 535 10.60 23.60 -8.90
C LEU A 535 10.54 23.16 -10.37
N GLU A 536 9.99 24.04 -11.21
CA GLU A 536 9.68 23.79 -12.61
C GLU A 536 10.83 24.23 -13.51
N TYR A 537 12.02 23.63 -13.32
CA TYR A 537 13.26 24.01 -13.97
C TYR A 537 13.89 22.89 -14.83
N GLY A 538 13.14 21.80 -15.09
CA GLY A 538 13.72 20.59 -15.67
C GLY A 538 14.36 19.66 -14.62
N TYR A 539 14.85 18.52 -15.07
CA TYR A 539 15.63 17.64 -14.21
C TYR A 539 17.13 17.98 -14.23
N PRO A 540 17.77 18.26 -13.08
CA PRO A 540 19.22 18.48 -12.99
C PRO A 540 20.07 17.42 -13.68
N ARG A 541 19.64 16.15 -13.69
CA ARG A 541 20.34 15.05 -14.37
C ARG A 541 20.38 15.22 -15.89
N ASN A 542 19.49 16.04 -16.48
CA ASN A 542 19.45 16.33 -17.91
C ASN A 542 20.38 17.52 -18.29
N ASP A 543 20.91 18.27 -17.31
CA ASP A 543 21.80 19.41 -17.59
C ASP A 543 22.99 19.00 -18.46
N ILE A 544 23.56 17.83 -18.22
CA ILE A 544 24.72 17.31 -18.97
C ILE A 544 24.43 17.17 -20.48
N LEU A 545 23.17 16.94 -20.87
CA LEU A 545 22.73 16.76 -22.25
C LEU A 545 22.80 18.08 -23.06
N TYR A 546 22.89 19.21 -22.37
CA TYR A 546 22.96 20.57 -22.93
C TYR A 546 24.31 21.25 -22.74
N TRP A 547 25.23 20.64 -21.98
CA TRP A 547 26.53 21.26 -21.73
C TRP A 547 27.34 21.46 -23.03
N PRO A 548 28.06 22.59 -23.19
CA PRO A 548 28.84 22.88 -24.39
C PRO A 548 29.93 21.84 -24.70
N ASN A 549 30.46 21.16 -23.68
CA ASN A 549 31.50 20.13 -23.80
C ASN A 549 30.95 18.69 -23.77
N LYS A 550 29.65 18.50 -23.99
CA LYS A 550 29.01 17.17 -23.94
C LYS A 550 29.63 16.16 -24.89
N ASP A 551 30.06 16.59 -26.07
CA ASP A 551 30.66 15.70 -27.06
C ASP A 551 32.06 15.22 -26.65
N GLU A 552 32.84 16.07 -25.96
CA GLU A 552 34.12 15.71 -25.34
C GLU A 552 33.90 14.68 -24.23
N ILE A 553 32.91 14.93 -23.35
CA ILE A 553 32.53 13.99 -22.29
C ILE A 553 32.09 12.65 -22.88
N ALA A 554 31.30 12.64 -23.96
CA ALA A 554 30.87 11.44 -24.66
C ALA A 554 32.06 10.64 -25.20
N LYS A 555 33.03 11.31 -25.82
CA LYS A 555 34.26 10.69 -26.35
C LYS A 555 35.12 10.07 -25.25
N ASP A 556 35.33 10.78 -24.15
CA ASP A 556 36.09 10.27 -23.00
C ASP A 556 35.39 9.06 -22.37
N LEU A 557 34.07 9.10 -22.30
CA LEU A 557 33.26 8.01 -21.75
C LEU A 557 33.35 6.76 -22.63
N ARG A 558 33.22 6.89 -23.96
CA ARG A 558 33.36 5.77 -24.89
C ARG A 558 34.74 5.10 -24.73
N LYS A 559 35.80 5.90 -24.66
CA LYS A 559 37.14 5.41 -24.42
C LYS A 559 37.28 4.68 -23.08
N LYS A 560 36.74 5.25 -22.01
CA LYS A 560 36.74 4.65 -20.65
C LYS A 560 36.02 3.30 -20.62
N LEU A 561 34.94 3.16 -21.37
CA LEU A 561 34.11 1.95 -21.42
C LEU A 561 34.57 0.95 -22.48
N GLY A 562 35.58 1.26 -23.28
CA GLY A 562 36.08 0.42 -24.35
C GLY A 562 35.12 0.25 -25.52
N ILE A 563 34.26 1.25 -25.75
CA ILE A 563 33.28 1.24 -26.85
C ILE A 563 33.97 1.77 -28.11
N PRO A 564 33.91 1.05 -29.24
CA PRO A 564 34.52 1.46 -30.49
C PRO A 564 34.04 2.85 -30.97
N GLU A 565 34.94 3.72 -31.40
CA GLU A 565 34.60 5.07 -31.88
C GLU A 565 33.90 5.04 -33.26
N ASP A 566 34.19 4.02 -34.07
CA ASP A 566 33.68 3.84 -35.44
C ASP A 566 32.29 3.18 -35.50
N LYS A 567 31.73 2.72 -34.38
CA LYS A 567 30.42 2.09 -34.30
C LYS A 567 29.37 3.07 -33.75
N LYS A 568 28.17 3.04 -34.32
CA LYS A 568 26.98 3.63 -33.69
C LYS A 568 26.54 2.80 -32.49
N THR A 569 25.85 3.43 -31.53
CA THR A 569 25.47 2.77 -30.29
C THR A 569 23.97 2.73 -30.08
N ILE A 570 23.47 1.60 -29.67
CA ILE A 570 22.06 1.36 -29.35
C ILE A 570 21.94 1.15 -27.85
N LEU A 571 21.26 2.05 -27.15
CA LEU A 571 20.89 1.82 -25.77
C LEU A 571 19.66 0.93 -25.70
N TYR A 572 19.77 -0.25 -25.09
CA TYR A 572 18.63 -1.08 -24.75
C TYR A 572 18.34 -1.02 -23.26
N ALA A 573 17.22 -0.37 -22.88
CA ALA A 573 16.82 -0.08 -21.51
C ALA A 573 15.39 -0.60 -21.20
N PRO A 574 15.22 -1.93 -21.05
CA PRO A 574 13.91 -2.54 -20.79
C PRO A 574 13.45 -2.33 -19.35
N THR A 575 12.12 -2.26 -19.16
CA THR A 575 11.50 -2.26 -17.83
C THR A 575 11.48 -3.68 -17.26
N TRP A 576 11.78 -3.77 -15.99
CA TRP A 576 11.60 -5.00 -15.23
C TRP A 576 10.11 -5.34 -15.03
N ARG A 577 9.76 -6.65 -15.07
CA ARG A 577 8.40 -7.15 -14.85
C ARG A 577 8.21 -7.55 -13.39
N ASP A 578 7.24 -6.90 -12.72
CA ASP A 578 6.95 -7.09 -11.30
C ASP A 578 6.36 -8.47 -10.97
N ASP A 579 5.87 -9.21 -11.96
CA ASP A 579 5.21 -10.52 -11.85
C ASP A 579 6.12 -11.72 -12.15
N GLU A 580 7.35 -11.49 -12.63
CA GLU A 580 8.30 -12.57 -12.95
C GLU A 580 9.27 -12.83 -11.79
N HIS A 581 8.97 -13.80 -10.91
CA HIS A 581 9.83 -14.20 -9.80
C HIS A 581 9.71 -15.69 -9.47
N TYR A 582 10.80 -16.32 -9.03
CA TYR A 582 10.87 -17.71 -8.57
C TYR A 582 10.59 -17.90 -7.07
N GLY A 583 10.23 -16.85 -6.33
CA GLY A 583 10.06 -16.89 -4.87
C GLY A 583 10.63 -15.67 -4.17
N LYS A 584 10.69 -15.67 -2.83
CA LYS A 584 11.19 -14.50 -2.06
C LYS A 584 12.65 -14.19 -2.38
N GLY A 585 12.88 -13.29 -3.35
CA GLY A 585 14.18 -12.70 -3.63
C GLY A 585 14.91 -13.26 -4.85
N GLU A 586 14.33 -14.23 -5.57
CA GLU A 586 14.87 -14.77 -6.81
C GLU A 586 13.96 -14.37 -7.97
N TYR A 587 14.45 -13.48 -8.83
CA TYR A 587 13.72 -12.98 -9.98
C TYR A 587 14.16 -13.70 -11.24
N LYS A 588 13.19 -14.15 -12.06
CA LYS A 588 13.43 -14.65 -13.41
C LYS A 588 13.44 -13.45 -14.34
N PHE A 589 14.46 -13.30 -15.13
CA PHE A 589 14.47 -12.33 -16.21
C PHE A 589 15.06 -12.98 -17.46
N THR A 590 14.27 -12.97 -18.52
CA THR A 590 14.71 -13.36 -19.86
C THR A 590 14.64 -12.10 -20.73
N LEU A 591 15.73 -11.74 -21.36
CA LEU A 591 15.72 -10.68 -22.37
C LEU A 591 14.80 -11.13 -23.50
N ALA A 592 13.72 -10.37 -23.74
CA ALA A 592 12.77 -10.68 -24.81
C ALA A 592 13.33 -10.33 -26.20
N LEU A 593 14.22 -9.33 -26.26
CA LEU A 593 14.88 -8.93 -27.49
C LEU A 593 16.01 -9.91 -27.84
N ASP A 594 15.99 -10.44 -29.06
CA ASP A 594 17.01 -11.37 -29.54
C ASP A 594 18.29 -10.63 -29.93
N LEU A 595 19.24 -10.58 -28.97
CA LEU A 595 20.52 -9.92 -29.18
C LEU A 595 21.45 -10.68 -30.17
N LYS A 596 21.23 -11.98 -30.41
CA LYS A 596 21.98 -12.74 -31.40
C LYS A 596 21.56 -12.36 -32.80
N LEU A 597 20.26 -12.25 -33.05
CA LEU A 597 19.71 -11.73 -34.30
C LEU A 597 20.22 -10.29 -34.55
N MET A 598 20.23 -9.44 -33.53
CA MET A 598 20.77 -8.09 -33.66
C MET A 598 22.25 -8.11 -34.03
N MET A 599 23.04 -8.96 -33.38
CA MET A 599 24.47 -9.08 -33.69
C MET A 599 24.69 -9.54 -35.15
N GLU A 600 23.95 -10.54 -35.60
CA GLU A 600 24.04 -11.05 -36.98
C GLU A 600 23.76 -9.98 -38.04
N LYS A 601 22.80 -9.09 -37.77
CA LYS A 601 22.30 -8.12 -38.76
C LYS A 601 22.94 -6.74 -38.64
N LEU A 602 23.43 -6.36 -37.44
CA LEU A 602 23.80 -4.97 -37.12
C LEU A 602 25.26 -4.79 -36.70
N SER A 603 26.02 -5.87 -36.45
CA SER A 603 27.37 -5.76 -35.86
C SER A 603 28.38 -5.00 -36.71
N ASP A 604 28.15 -4.86 -38.02
CA ASP A 604 29.01 -4.10 -38.90
C ASP A 604 28.98 -2.59 -38.63
N GLU A 605 27.85 -2.06 -38.17
CA GLU A 605 27.69 -0.61 -37.94
C GLU A 605 27.39 -0.27 -36.48
N TYR A 606 26.85 -1.20 -35.72
CA TYR A 606 26.31 -0.90 -34.38
C TYR A 606 26.92 -1.78 -33.29
N VAL A 607 26.83 -1.26 -32.04
CA VAL A 607 27.00 -2.02 -30.80
C VAL A 607 25.86 -1.69 -29.84
N VAL A 608 25.54 -2.64 -28.94
CA VAL A 608 24.43 -2.52 -27.98
C VAL A 608 24.96 -2.19 -26.59
N LEU A 609 24.44 -1.14 -26.01
CA LEU A 609 24.63 -0.75 -24.61
C LEU A 609 23.45 -1.26 -23.79
N LEU A 610 23.65 -2.36 -23.07
CA LEU A 610 22.58 -2.98 -22.30
C LEU A 610 22.47 -2.35 -20.91
N ARG A 611 21.30 -1.79 -20.59
CA ARG A 611 20.99 -1.15 -19.32
C ARG A 611 19.74 -1.72 -18.69
N THR A 612 19.85 -2.78 -17.92
CA THR A 612 18.73 -3.42 -17.22
C THR A 612 18.64 -2.97 -15.77
N HIS A 613 17.57 -3.38 -15.10
CA HIS A 613 17.41 -3.09 -13.68
C HIS A 613 18.47 -3.82 -12.84
N HIS A 614 19.04 -3.15 -11.86
CA HIS A 614 20.16 -3.66 -11.04
C HIS A 614 19.89 -4.98 -10.29
N TYR A 615 18.63 -5.40 -10.10
CA TYR A 615 18.29 -6.72 -9.50
C TYR A 615 18.60 -7.90 -10.40
N ILE A 616 18.71 -7.66 -11.70
CA ILE A 616 18.92 -8.71 -12.71
C ILE A 616 20.26 -8.56 -13.44
N ALA A 617 21.00 -7.50 -13.15
CA ALA A 617 22.27 -7.20 -13.81
C ALA A 617 23.30 -8.34 -13.77
N ASP A 618 23.28 -9.14 -12.71
CA ASP A 618 24.19 -10.28 -12.51
C ASP A 618 23.70 -11.59 -13.19
N ASN A 619 22.45 -11.63 -13.63
CA ASN A 619 21.82 -12.85 -14.15
C ASN A 619 21.66 -12.85 -15.69
N ILE A 620 22.19 -11.84 -16.38
CA ILE A 620 22.09 -11.74 -17.83
C ILE A 620 23.28 -12.43 -18.47
N ASP A 621 23.00 -13.46 -19.24
CA ASP A 621 24.00 -14.17 -20.04
C ASP A 621 24.25 -13.43 -21.37
N THR A 622 25.46 -12.90 -21.51
CA THR A 622 25.93 -12.27 -22.75
C THR A 622 27.03 -13.07 -23.43
N THR A 623 27.15 -14.36 -23.12
CA THR A 623 28.15 -15.26 -23.70
C THR A 623 27.95 -15.37 -25.22
N GLY A 624 29.03 -15.16 -25.98
CA GLY A 624 29.02 -15.17 -27.43
C GLY A 624 28.53 -13.86 -28.08
N LEU A 625 28.39 -12.79 -27.29
CA LEU A 625 28.03 -11.45 -27.79
C LEU A 625 29.16 -10.42 -27.50
N GLU A 626 30.35 -10.91 -27.19
CA GLU A 626 31.50 -10.08 -26.87
C GLU A 626 31.87 -9.16 -28.05
N GLY A 627 32.16 -7.92 -27.77
CA GLY A 627 32.45 -6.89 -28.77
C GLY A 627 31.19 -6.26 -29.42
N PHE A 628 30.01 -6.88 -29.28
CA PHE A 628 28.75 -6.33 -29.74
C PHE A 628 27.89 -5.79 -28.58
N VAL A 629 27.83 -6.50 -27.45
CA VAL A 629 27.01 -6.11 -26.30
C VAL A 629 27.91 -5.65 -25.14
N TYR A 630 27.69 -4.43 -24.68
CA TYR A 630 28.33 -3.82 -23.51
C TYR A 630 27.33 -3.73 -22.36
N ASN A 631 27.50 -4.58 -21.33
CA ASN A 631 26.59 -4.57 -20.18
C ASN A 631 26.92 -3.43 -19.22
N LEU A 632 26.18 -2.35 -19.30
CA LEU A 632 26.28 -1.15 -18.47
C LEU A 632 25.25 -1.10 -17.34
N SER A 633 24.63 -2.25 -16.99
CA SER A 633 23.58 -2.30 -15.95
C SER A 633 24.08 -1.89 -14.56
N LYS A 634 25.38 -1.96 -14.30
CA LYS A 634 26.02 -1.52 -13.06
C LYS A 634 26.65 -0.11 -13.15
N TYR A 635 26.59 0.54 -14.30
CA TYR A 635 27.08 1.91 -14.44
C TYR A 635 26.16 2.86 -13.66
N ASP A 636 26.70 3.82 -12.91
CA ASP A 636 25.90 4.61 -11.97
C ASP A 636 24.92 5.56 -12.65
N ASP A 637 25.39 6.34 -13.63
CA ASP A 637 24.66 7.47 -14.18
C ASP A 637 24.16 7.21 -15.61
N ILE A 638 22.85 7.09 -15.76
CA ILE A 638 22.22 6.84 -17.06
C ILE A 638 22.31 8.05 -17.99
N SER A 639 22.38 9.29 -17.47
CA SER A 639 22.47 10.50 -18.28
C SER A 639 23.79 10.58 -19.04
N GLU A 640 24.88 10.04 -18.48
CA GLU A 640 26.15 9.87 -19.17
C GLU A 640 26.04 8.82 -20.29
N ILE A 641 25.28 7.73 -20.09
CA ILE A 641 25.04 6.72 -21.13
C ILE A 641 24.22 7.32 -22.29
N TYR A 642 23.27 8.22 -22.01
CA TYR A 642 22.51 8.89 -23.09
C TYR A 642 23.42 9.65 -24.03
N LEU A 643 24.45 10.32 -23.54
CA LEU A 643 25.39 11.08 -24.38
C LEU A 643 26.05 10.20 -25.45
N ILE A 644 26.38 8.97 -25.11
CA ILE A 644 27.07 8.01 -26.00
C ILE A 644 26.10 7.13 -26.81
N SER A 645 24.79 7.31 -26.70
CA SER A 645 23.79 6.48 -27.35
C SER A 645 23.18 7.19 -28.56
N ASP A 646 23.23 6.57 -29.73
CA ASP A 646 22.66 7.11 -30.97
C ASP A 646 21.17 6.76 -31.14
N ILE A 647 20.75 5.59 -30.66
CA ILE A 647 19.36 5.11 -30.68
C ILE A 647 19.00 4.59 -29.27
N CYS A 648 17.77 4.82 -28.84
CA CYS A 648 17.24 4.22 -27.61
C CYS A 648 16.14 3.22 -27.91
N ILE A 649 16.30 1.96 -27.45
CA ILE A 649 15.25 0.95 -27.43
C ILE A 649 14.78 0.81 -25.99
N THR A 650 13.50 0.99 -25.77
CA THR A 650 12.87 0.83 -24.46
C THR A 650 11.47 0.27 -24.59
N ASP A 651 10.74 0.17 -23.49
CA ASP A 651 9.36 -0.28 -23.46
C ASP A 651 8.49 0.68 -22.62
N TYR A 652 8.19 0.31 -21.38
CA TYR A 652 7.36 1.11 -20.44
C TYR A 652 8.21 1.88 -19.41
N SER A 653 9.45 2.16 -19.72
CA SER A 653 10.37 2.92 -18.88
C SER A 653 10.26 4.42 -19.14
N SER A 654 10.43 5.25 -18.12
CA SER A 654 10.46 6.71 -18.29
C SER A 654 11.76 7.25 -18.91
N VAL A 655 12.72 6.40 -19.26
CA VAL A 655 14.02 6.81 -19.83
C VAL A 655 13.87 7.60 -21.13
N PHE A 656 12.86 7.29 -21.94
CA PHE A 656 12.64 7.97 -23.22
C PHE A 656 12.28 9.45 -23.09
N PHE A 657 11.67 9.88 -21.97
CA PHE A 657 11.41 11.29 -21.71
C PHE A 657 12.71 12.09 -21.58
N ASP A 658 13.68 11.53 -20.86
CA ASP A 658 15.00 12.17 -20.69
C ASP A 658 15.82 12.08 -21.96
N PHE A 659 15.86 10.91 -22.62
CA PHE A 659 16.59 10.68 -23.85
C PHE A 659 16.14 11.60 -24.99
N ALA A 660 14.83 11.93 -25.03
CA ALA A 660 14.24 12.83 -26.03
C ALA A 660 14.85 14.24 -26.05
N ASN A 661 15.52 14.68 -24.96
CA ASN A 661 16.29 15.93 -24.94
C ASN A 661 17.42 15.96 -25.99
N LEU A 662 17.92 14.81 -26.41
CA LEU A 662 18.95 14.70 -27.44
C LEU A 662 18.41 14.73 -28.88
N LYS A 663 17.08 14.65 -29.06
CA LYS A 663 16.41 14.54 -30.37
C LYS A 663 16.94 13.38 -31.23
N ARG A 664 17.29 12.28 -30.59
CA ARG A 664 17.76 11.04 -31.24
C ARG A 664 16.63 10.01 -31.25
N PRO A 665 16.63 9.03 -32.18
CA PRO A 665 15.56 8.07 -32.35
C PRO A 665 15.24 7.26 -31.10
N VAL A 666 13.94 7.05 -30.84
CA VAL A 666 13.43 6.15 -29.78
C VAL A 666 12.57 5.08 -30.43
N LEU A 667 12.85 3.83 -30.15
CA LEU A 667 12.08 2.65 -30.58
C LEU A 667 11.46 1.97 -29.36
N PHE A 668 10.18 1.62 -29.45
CA PHE A 668 9.45 1.02 -28.33
C PHE A 668 9.21 -0.47 -28.57
N TYR A 669 9.98 -1.33 -27.91
CA TYR A 669 9.80 -2.78 -27.97
C TYR A 669 8.77 -3.25 -26.95
N THR A 670 7.51 -3.40 -27.39
CA THR A 670 6.32 -3.55 -26.55
C THR A 670 5.60 -4.89 -26.76
N TYR A 671 6.35 -5.98 -26.79
CA TYR A 671 5.88 -7.35 -27.07
C TYR A 671 4.72 -7.84 -26.17
N ASP A 672 4.51 -7.21 -24.99
CA ASP A 672 3.51 -7.60 -24.00
C ASP A 672 2.58 -6.44 -23.57
N ILE A 673 2.35 -5.45 -24.45
CA ILE A 673 1.63 -4.20 -24.15
C ILE A 673 0.22 -4.44 -23.57
N GLU A 674 -0.53 -5.39 -24.10
CA GLU A 674 -1.90 -5.70 -23.65
C GLU A 674 -1.89 -6.23 -22.21
N LYS A 675 -0.97 -7.14 -21.90
CA LYS A 675 -0.77 -7.64 -20.54
C LYS A 675 -0.38 -6.51 -19.59
N TYR A 676 0.55 -5.66 -20.02
CA TYR A 676 1.09 -4.59 -19.19
C TYR A 676 0.04 -3.51 -18.87
N LYS A 677 -0.73 -3.08 -19.87
CA LYS A 677 -1.78 -2.07 -19.76
C LYS A 677 -2.92 -2.51 -18.83
N ASN A 678 -3.37 -3.76 -18.98
CA ASN A 678 -4.60 -4.25 -18.36
C ASN A 678 -4.36 -4.88 -16.95
N GLN A 679 -3.18 -5.39 -16.65
CA GLN A 679 -2.94 -6.17 -15.44
C GLN A 679 -2.00 -5.49 -14.42
N LEU A 680 -1.07 -4.63 -14.87
CA LEU A 680 -0.03 -4.12 -13.98
C LEU A 680 -0.25 -2.66 -13.54
N ARG A 681 -0.28 -1.71 -14.49
CA ARG A 681 -0.46 -0.27 -14.18
C ARG A 681 -0.99 0.46 -15.40
N GLY A 682 -2.02 1.29 -15.27
CA GLY A 682 -2.45 2.20 -16.34
C GLY A 682 -1.37 3.23 -16.68
N PHE A 683 -1.45 3.79 -17.89
CA PHE A 683 -0.57 4.88 -18.35
C PHE A 683 -1.27 6.24 -18.25
N TYR A 684 -0.47 7.32 -18.16
CA TYR A 684 -0.97 8.69 -18.23
C TYR A 684 -1.06 9.24 -19.64
N ILE A 685 -0.37 8.60 -20.60
CA ILE A 685 -0.37 8.95 -22.02
C ILE A 685 -0.76 7.74 -22.85
N ASP A 686 -1.27 7.96 -24.04
CA ASP A 686 -1.53 6.89 -24.99
C ASP A 686 -0.25 6.53 -25.77
N MET A 687 0.26 5.33 -25.51
CA MET A 687 1.47 4.83 -26.17
C MET A 687 1.33 4.72 -27.71
N ASN A 688 0.11 4.56 -28.25
CA ASN A 688 -0.09 4.46 -29.70
C ASN A 688 0.05 5.80 -30.42
N THR A 689 -0.33 6.89 -29.76
CA THR A 689 -0.49 8.19 -30.42
C THR A 689 0.44 9.28 -29.89
N GLU A 690 0.95 9.15 -28.64
CA GLU A 690 1.64 10.24 -27.95
C GLU A 690 3.16 10.01 -27.74
N VAL A 691 3.71 8.84 -28.14
CA VAL A 691 5.16 8.57 -27.99
C VAL A 691 5.95 8.93 -29.27
N PRO A 692 7.25 9.27 -29.16
CA PRO A 692 8.03 9.86 -30.26
C PRO A 692 8.64 8.83 -31.23
N GLY A 693 8.11 7.61 -31.30
CA GLY A 693 8.62 6.55 -32.18
C GLY A 693 7.67 5.37 -32.31
N PRO A 694 7.99 4.37 -33.14
CA PRO A 694 7.13 3.22 -33.41
C PRO A 694 7.02 2.27 -32.24
N LEU A 695 5.85 1.64 -32.06
CA LEU A 695 5.68 0.45 -31.23
C LEU A 695 6.01 -0.80 -32.06
N LEU A 696 6.93 -1.60 -31.56
CA LEU A 696 7.47 -2.79 -32.21
C LEU A 696 7.20 -4.02 -31.31
N TYR A 697 6.84 -5.13 -31.89
CA TYR A 697 6.35 -6.30 -31.16
C TYR A 697 7.27 -7.52 -31.27
N THR A 698 8.13 -7.56 -32.32
CA THR A 698 9.08 -8.64 -32.52
C THR A 698 10.51 -8.11 -32.62
N SER A 699 11.50 -9.00 -32.45
CA SER A 699 12.92 -8.66 -32.59
C SER A 699 13.29 -8.31 -34.03
N GLU A 700 12.63 -8.95 -35.00
CA GLU A 700 12.77 -8.67 -36.42
C GLU A 700 12.32 -7.25 -36.77
N GLU A 701 11.14 -6.82 -36.26
CA GLU A 701 10.66 -5.44 -36.43
C GLU A 701 11.64 -4.42 -35.84
N VAL A 702 12.27 -4.72 -34.72
CA VAL A 702 13.30 -3.84 -34.10
C VAL A 702 14.53 -3.73 -35.01
N VAL A 703 15.01 -4.86 -35.56
CA VAL A 703 16.16 -4.87 -36.48
C VAL A 703 15.82 -4.11 -37.76
N ASP A 704 14.66 -4.33 -38.34
CA ASP A 704 14.20 -3.68 -39.58
C ASP A 704 14.06 -2.14 -39.35
N ALA A 705 13.53 -1.70 -38.19
CA ALA A 705 13.43 -0.29 -37.83
C ALA A 705 14.81 0.38 -37.71
N ILE A 706 15.82 -0.34 -37.16
CA ILE A 706 17.20 0.19 -37.05
C ILE A 706 17.85 0.31 -38.44
N LEU A 707 17.69 -0.70 -39.29
CA LEU A 707 18.20 -0.67 -40.65
C LEU A 707 17.58 0.45 -41.50
N ASN A 708 16.34 0.84 -41.19
CA ASN A 708 15.60 1.90 -41.89
C ASN A 708 15.45 3.17 -40.99
N ILE A 709 16.41 3.43 -40.11
CA ILE A 709 16.24 4.45 -39.06
C ILE A 709 16.01 5.86 -39.58
N ASP A 710 16.57 6.21 -40.72
CA ASP A 710 16.38 7.52 -41.37
C ASP A 710 14.93 7.70 -41.83
N GLN A 711 14.31 6.65 -42.37
CA GLN A 711 12.91 6.66 -42.77
C GLN A 711 12.00 6.78 -41.54
N ILE A 712 12.28 6.03 -40.48
CA ILE A 712 11.55 6.14 -39.19
C ILE A 712 11.63 7.58 -38.62
N ASN A 713 12.81 8.19 -38.66
CA ASN A 713 13.00 9.55 -38.20
C ASN A 713 12.15 10.58 -38.96
N GLU A 714 12.05 10.43 -40.27
CA GLU A 714 11.22 11.35 -41.07
C GLU A 714 9.71 11.10 -40.83
N GLU A 715 9.29 9.82 -40.71
CA GLU A 715 7.90 9.44 -40.42
C GLU A 715 7.42 9.98 -39.08
N TYR A 716 8.26 9.89 -38.04
CA TYR A 716 7.89 10.30 -36.67
C TYR A 716 8.28 11.72 -36.33
N LYS A 717 8.83 12.49 -37.23
CA LYS A 717 9.39 13.83 -37.01
C LYS A 717 8.42 14.82 -36.35
N GLU A 718 7.21 14.95 -36.89
CA GLU A 718 6.21 15.86 -36.33
C GLU A 718 5.79 15.45 -34.93
N ARG A 719 5.52 14.16 -34.72
CA ARG A 719 5.15 13.60 -33.42
C ARG A 719 6.29 13.78 -32.40
N TYR A 720 7.53 13.61 -32.84
CA TYR A 720 8.71 13.81 -31.99
C TYR A 720 8.84 15.27 -31.56
N GLU A 721 8.63 16.22 -32.46
CA GLU A 721 8.68 17.66 -32.14
C GLU A 721 7.55 18.08 -31.18
N GLU A 722 6.35 17.53 -31.32
CA GLU A 722 5.24 17.74 -30.37
C GLU A 722 5.60 17.15 -28.99
N PHE A 723 6.13 15.93 -28.98
CA PHE A 723 6.59 15.26 -27.75
C PHE A 723 7.68 16.10 -27.05
N TYR A 724 8.69 16.55 -27.80
CA TYR A 724 9.77 17.38 -27.28
C TYR A 724 9.25 18.68 -26.66
N LYS A 725 8.36 19.40 -27.35
CA LYS A 725 7.75 20.64 -26.85
C LYS A 725 6.95 20.41 -25.56
N ARG A 726 6.30 19.26 -25.43
CA ARG A 726 5.46 18.93 -24.29
C ARG A 726 6.26 18.48 -23.07
N PHE A 727 7.29 17.69 -23.26
CA PHE A 727 7.96 16.98 -22.18
C PHE A 727 9.38 17.46 -21.86
N CYS A 728 10.07 18.16 -22.80
CA CYS A 728 11.42 18.66 -22.62
C CYS A 728 11.50 20.18 -22.48
N CYS A 729 10.36 20.87 -22.32
CA CYS A 729 10.27 22.32 -22.40
C CYS A 729 10.95 23.11 -21.26
N TYR A 730 11.23 22.46 -20.14
CA TYR A 730 11.93 23.09 -19.01
C TYR A 730 13.43 22.74 -18.96
N ASP A 731 13.86 21.72 -19.70
CA ASP A 731 15.26 21.30 -19.73
C ASP A 731 16.07 22.26 -20.64
N ASP A 732 16.96 23.05 -20.05
CA ASP A 732 17.82 24.03 -20.73
C ASP A 732 19.31 23.91 -20.35
N GLY A 733 19.65 22.89 -19.54
CA GLY A 733 21.00 22.67 -19.02
C GLY A 733 21.36 23.49 -17.78
N ASN A 734 20.38 24.19 -17.19
CA ASN A 734 20.59 25.06 -16.02
C ASN A 734 19.70 24.67 -14.81
N ALA A 735 19.03 23.53 -14.81
CA ALA A 735 18.16 23.11 -13.74
C ALA A 735 18.87 23.09 -12.36
N SER A 736 20.08 22.56 -12.31
CA SER A 736 20.92 22.56 -11.09
C SER A 736 21.18 23.97 -10.57
N LYS A 737 21.46 24.91 -11.44
CA LYS A 737 21.69 26.32 -11.12
C LYS A 737 20.43 26.94 -10.52
N HIS A 738 19.31 26.85 -11.21
CA HIS A 738 18.05 27.46 -10.77
C HIS A 738 17.60 26.89 -9.43
N ILE A 739 17.69 25.59 -9.23
CA ILE A 739 17.38 24.95 -7.95
C ILE A 739 18.34 25.41 -6.86
N ALA A 740 19.64 25.51 -7.16
CA ALA A 740 20.62 25.96 -6.18
C ALA A 740 20.37 27.41 -5.73
N GLU A 741 20.09 28.31 -6.66
CA GLU A 741 19.80 29.72 -6.39
C GLU A 741 18.48 29.93 -5.65
N GLU A 742 17.48 29.09 -5.89
CA GLU A 742 16.17 29.15 -5.23
C GLU A 742 16.21 28.63 -3.79
N VAL A 743 16.87 27.50 -3.57
CA VAL A 743 16.76 26.73 -2.32
C VAL A 743 17.89 27.04 -1.34
N PHE A 744 19.13 27.18 -1.80
CA PHE A 744 20.31 27.31 -0.92
C PHE A 744 20.70 28.78 -0.76
N LYS A 745 20.06 29.43 0.18
CA LYS A 745 20.26 30.86 0.50
C LYS A 745 21.17 31.08 1.69
#